data_e12054abd826ba88fe4b5448dac63d06
#
_entry.id   e12054abd826ba88fe4b5448dac63d06
#
_cell.length_a   1.000
_cell.length_b   1.000
_cell.length_c   1.000
_cell.angle_alpha   90.00
_cell.angle_beta   90.00
_cell.angle_gamma   90.00
#
_symmetry.space_group_name_H-M   'P 1'
#
loop_
_entity.id
_entity.type
_entity.pdbx_description
1 polymer ?
#
loop_
_entity_poly.entity_id
_entity_poly.type
_entity_poly.pdbx_seq_one_letter_code
_entity_poly.pdbx_strand_id
1 'polypeptide(L)'
;MSIFFLAALVSATTFLSCNVKEDNGGGSDKEPEKPTLTEIKFKAELPDAPAGFKTTWSAGDEIVVYSVKGNFTSKETMKATDVTSDGKTATFVSSGKLLKEAEYFYGMLKDCGVKGFKLKQYWSTDNMDRCRDAVPSVTVAGCDKNDMTLKFQNMFSLLSVTVTNPDTKYVRVSGNNGEVINKNAFIAFADYTLSDNPSPDFESTVSIRKYVNGAGTYHIGLRPDLLLNSGYTIVACDASDNVIGRIASYETLETQPGKVYNAGEIEAPRELSPVFDESKIALSLAAISDVHIEGSSDAYANKFTAALNQLKAKAAENDANGIDGVLVAGDLIQKAEVTMAQNFKALYEEVFNPTDVPMIYTVGNHDMNPKYDWTPSTVAQSVAMANTFGDDYFKTDIDNTMRNNYEARHCVIGGYHILAVTPNGDQPITYSPNVITWLDQQLDAITKTDPNRYVIVLTHPMIYNTIYGSLLGEDGGVWTSTLPNYWATRVLTGVLEKYPQVVSFHGHLHFPINDPRSLWQGKWTALGCGSTRYMAIEPAGWEGISNTPTVMNDANNFSQGYLVQFDVNGNMRIVKMDFFNNGTIGEPYVMQYPDAAGANLAKYNNVTRKAANQAPTMSTIEAKDVKDNEAASVTFAAGKDDEFVHHYVITLSKGGNVVATKKILADFYLHPNTSEMKSSWTYGFGTLSESGQYTVSVVAVDSWDAESAPVTATFNCGDVTPSEKVDKWVDDAAGSQAISASGTPTGGDGWLTYADGKVSWTANTTGHPRTSTLTFENGSSFKLTQIAPADFKGGWKFTTKIFAGAGASAKAADPGVMSVTFVDPLKPATLKDVDGVEHTNNIGLKGLF
;
A
#
# COMPACT_ATOMS: atom_id res chain seq x y z
N MET A 1 -20.58 -25.24 -25.67
CA MET A 1 -21.81 -25.29 -26.45
C MET A 1 -22.10 -23.87 -26.91
N SER A 2 -21.85 -23.65 -28.17
CA SER A 2 -22.23 -22.54 -29.09
C SER A 2 -22.20 -21.09 -28.57
N ILE A 3 -21.09 -20.45 -28.87
CA ILE A 3 -20.91 -18.98 -28.87
C ILE A 3 -21.36 -18.50 -30.28
N PHE A 4 -22.32 -17.61 -30.34
CA PHE A 4 -22.63 -16.87 -31.57
C PHE A 4 -21.80 -15.57 -31.57
N PHE A 5 -20.78 -15.56 -32.40
CA PHE A 5 -20.15 -14.34 -32.89
C PHE A 5 -21.01 -13.75 -33.99
N LEU A 6 -21.52 -12.55 -33.78
CA LEU A 6 -22.08 -11.74 -34.87
C LEU A 6 -20.95 -10.81 -35.35
N ALA A 7 -20.24 -11.23 -36.39
CA ALA A 7 -19.30 -10.41 -37.12
C ALA A 7 -20.06 -9.42 -37.99
N ALA A 8 -20.07 -8.16 -37.60
CA ALA A 8 -20.45 -7.07 -38.51
C ALA A 8 -19.33 -6.88 -39.55
N LEU A 9 -19.63 -7.24 -40.76
CA LEU A 9 -18.75 -7.07 -41.92
C LEU A 9 -18.74 -5.58 -42.28
N VAL A 10 -17.73 -4.86 -41.78
CA VAL A 10 -17.42 -3.51 -42.29
C VAL A 10 -16.62 -3.68 -43.57
N SER A 11 -17.25 -3.45 -44.69
CA SER A 11 -16.58 -3.36 -45.98
C SER A 11 -15.71 -2.12 -46.01
N ALA A 12 -14.42 -2.32 -45.82
CA ALA A 12 -13.40 -1.30 -46.07
C ALA A 12 -13.32 -1.09 -47.58
N THR A 13 -13.96 -0.08 -48.07
CA THR A 13 -13.65 0.43 -49.41
C THR A 13 -12.40 1.31 -49.30
N THR A 14 -11.27 0.73 -49.58
CA THR A 14 -10.03 1.43 -49.88
C THR A 14 -10.22 2.33 -51.10
N PHE A 15 -10.20 3.65 -50.87
CA PHE A 15 -10.05 4.61 -51.95
C PHE A 15 -8.60 4.70 -52.38
N LEU A 16 -8.25 3.99 -53.43
CA LEU A 16 -7.04 4.19 -54.21
C LEU A 16 -7.10 5.55 -54.91
N SER A 17 -6.05 6.35 -54.68
CA SER A 17 -5.72 7.48 -55.51
C SER A 17 -5.39 6.97 -56.91
N CYS A 18 -6.27 7.16 -57.84
CA CYS A 18 -6.00 6.85 -59.26
C CYS A 18 -5.09 7.93 -59.84
N ASN A 19 -3.81 7.63 -59.93
CA ASN A 19 -3.04 8.13 -61.06
C ASN A 19 -3.37 7.32 -62.29
N VAL A 20 -4.15 7.89 -63.18
CA VAL A 20 -4.51 7.24 -64.47
C VAL A 20 -3.26 7.31 -65.36
N LYS A 21 -2.64 6.16 -65.60
CA LYS A 21 -1.87 5.95 -66.79
C LYS A 21 -2.87 5.66 -67.94
N GLU A 22 -2.70 6.42 -69.02
CA GLU A 22 -3.44 6.16 -70.26
C GLU A 22 -3.09 4.76 -70.73
N ASP A 23 -4.13 3.91 -70.91
CA ASP A 23 -4.04 2.72 -71.70
C ASP A 23 -5.28 2.72 -72.64
N ASN A 24 -4.94 2.71 -73.94
CA ASN A 24 -5.92 2.77 -75.01
C ASN A 24 -6.66 1.44 -75.18
N GLY A 25 -7.95 1.46 -74.87
CA GLY A 25 -8.85 0.31 -75.18
C GLY A 25 -10.29 0.77 -75.16
N GLY A 26 -10.86 0.98 -76.35
CA GLY A 26 -12.21 1.49 -76.59
C GLY A 26 -13.33 0.73 -75.90
N GLY A 27 -14.00 1.40 -75.04
CA GLY A 27 -15.33 1.09 -74.48
C GLY A 27 -15.96 2.43 -74.15
N SER A 28 -17.13 2.75 -74.68
CA SER A 28 -17.83 4.02 -74.50
C SER A 28 -18.51 4.07 -73.15
N ASP A 29 -17.70 4.28 -72.11
CA ASP A 29 -18.25 4.70 -70.82
C ASP A 29 -18.31 6.23 -70.86
N LYS A 30 -19.50 6.80 -70.92
CA LYS A 30 -19.73 8.21 -70.72
C LYS A 30 -19.16 8.63 -69.36
N GLU A 31 -18.14 9.49 -69.37
CA GLU A 31 -17.71 10.20 -68.15
C GLU A 31 -18.96 10.77 -67.48
N PRO A 32 -19.18 10.56 -66.21
CA PRO A 32 -20.32 11.12 -65.52
C PRO A 32 -20.32 12.61 -65.69
N GLU A 33 -21.38 13.16 -66.27
CA GLU A 33 -21.52 14.60 -66.53
C GLU A 33 -21.21 15.38 -65.26
N LYS A 34 -20.25 16.28 -65.36
CA LYS A 34 -19.83 17.12 -64.23
C LYS A 34 -21.03 18.00 -63.82
N PRO A 35 -21.46 17.94 -62.57
CA PRO A 35 -22.65 18.67 -62.14
C PRO A 35 -22.48 20.18 -62.31
N THR A 36 -23.55 20.84 -62.74
CA THR A 36 -23.59 22.30 -62.91
C THR A 36 -23.63 22.97 -61.55
N LEU A 37 -22.91 24.10 -61.42
CA LEU A 37 -22.95 24.97 -60.23
C LEU A 37 -24.08 25.98 -60.34
N THR A 38 -24.64 26.41 -59.18
CA THR A 38 -25.72 27.40 -59.15
C THR A 38 -25.69 28.25 -57.89
N GLU A 39 -26.38 29.40 -57.96
CA GLU A 39 -26.67 30.21 -56.75
C GLU A 39 -27.82 29.55 -55.97
N ILE A 40 -27.68 29.43 -54.69
CA ILE A 40 -28.65 28.84 -53.79
C ILE A 40 -28.82 29.74 -52.56
N LYS A 41 -30.07 29.97 -52.15
CA LYS A 41 -30.39 30.71 -50.93
C LYS A 41 -30.80 29.74 -49.85
N PHE A 42 -30.16 29.85 -48.68
CA PHE A 42 -30.45 29.06 -47.48
C PHE A 42 -31.01 29.94 -46.39
N LYS A 43 -31.98 29.41 -45.66
CA LYS A 43 -32.38 29.84 -44.35
C LYS A 43 -31.59 29.04 -43.33
N ALA A 44 -30.95 29.66 -42.36
CA ALA A 44 -30.22 28.97 -41.30
C ALA A 44 -30.86 29.28 -39.92
N GLU A 45 -31.16 28.22 -39.19
CA GLU A 45 -31.80 28.30 -37.87
C GLU A 45 -30.84 27.77 -36.80
N LEU A 46 -30.63 28.56 -35.70
CA LEU A 46 -29.88 28.13 -34.56
C LEU A 46 -30.79 27.46 -33.54
N PRO A 47 -30.30 26.43 -32.82
CA PRO A 47 -31.06 25.80 -31.76
C PRO A 47 -31.15 26.72 -30.53
N ASP A 48 -32.15 26.47 -29.69
CA ASP A 48 -32.11 26.94 -28.33
C ASP A 48 -31.03 26.18 -27.56
N ALA A 49 -30.14 26.94 -26.89
CA ALA A 49 -29.02 26.36 -26.22
C ALA A 49 -28.65 27.16 -24.95
N PRO A 50 -28.02 26.50 -23.97
CA PRO A 50 -27.48 27.18 -22.79
C PRO A 50 -26.41 28.19 -23.14
N ALA A 51 -26.11 29.09 -22.19
CA ALA A 51 -24.99 30.04 -22.31
C ALA A 51 -23.68 29.31 -22.65
N GLY A 52 -22.87 29.92 -23.52
CA GLY A 52 -21.61 29.34 -24.03
C GLY A 52 -21.72 28.83 -25.48
N PHE A 53 -22.92 28.45 -25.91
CA PHE A 53 -23.16 28.17 -27.32
C PHE A 53 -23.61 29.41 -28.07
N LYS A 54 -23.45 29.36 -29.40
CA LYS A 54 -24.01 30.43 -30.27
C LYS A 54 -25.54 30.25 -30.33
N THR A 55 -26.24 31.28 -29.90
CA THR A 55 -27.71 31.26 -29.81
C THR A 55 -28.38 32.26 -30.73
N THR A 56 -27.62 33.18 -31.34
CA THR A 56 -28.11 34.19 -32.24
C THR A 56 -27.18 34.44 -33.40
N TRP A 57 -27.74 34.73 -34.56
CA TRP A 57 -27.06 35.20 -35.73
C TRP A 57 -26.79 36.71 -35.59
N SER A 58 -25.69 37.16 -36.18
CA SER A 58 -25.35 38.52 -36.40
C SER A 58 -25.07 38.80 -37.87
N ALA A 59 -25.28 40.01 -38.34
CA ALA A 59 -24.93 40.38 -39.72
C ALA A 59 -23.41 40.16 -39.95
N GLY A 60 -23.09 39.49 -41.04
CA GLY A 60 -21.72 39.11 -41.34
C GLY A 60 -21.21 37.81 -40.79
N ASP A 61 -21.95 37.12 -39.90
CA ASP A 61 -21.61 35.74 -39.51
C ASP A 61 -21.40 34.86 -40.74
N GLU A 62 -20.42 33.95 -40.65
CA GLU A 62 -20.05 33.11 -41.79
C GLU A 62 -20.34 31.65 -41.53
N ILE A 63 -20.87 30.97 -42.56
CA ILE A 63 -21.02 29.52 -42.56
C ILE A 63 -20.32 28.93 -43.77
N VAL A 64 -19.89 27.70 -43.67
CA VAL A 64 -19.40 26.92 -44.82
C VAL A 64 -20.46 25.89 -45.13
N VAL A 65 -20.99 25.93 -46.38
CA VAL A 65 -21.96 24.96 -46.87
C VAL A 65 -21.28 24.06 -47.89
N TYR A 66 -21.55 22.74 -47.72
CA TYR A 66 -21.12 21.72 -48.65
C TYR A 66 -22.33 21.21 -49.43
N SER A 67 -22.16 21.00 -50.72
CA SER A 67 -23.15 20.31 -51.58
C SER A 67 -22.56 19.02 -52.11
N VAL A 68 -23.36 17.95 -52.07
CA VAL A 68 -22.92 16.59 -52.41
C VAL A 68 -23.88 16.00 -53.44
N LYS A 69 -23.37 15.39 -54.52
CA LYS A 69 -24.08 14.60 -55.50
C LYS A 69 -23.22 13.39 -55.88
N GLY A 70 -23.59 12.22 -55.42
CA GLY A 70 -22.79 11.00 -55.59
C GLY A 70 -21.33 11.23 -55.11
N ASN A 71 -20.37 11.07 -56.01
CA ASN A 71 -18.94 11.30 -55.69
C ASN A 71 -18.48 12.76 -55.84
N PHE A 72 -19.36 13.65 -56.32
CA PHE A 72 -19.03 15.06 -56.50
C PHE A 72 -19.37 15.87 -55.24
N THR A 73 -18.44 16.77 -54.88
CA THR A 73 -18.64 17.68 -53.76
C THR A 73 -18.19 19.08 -54.18
N SER A 74 -18.91 20.07 -53.68
CA SER A 74 -18.47 21.46 -53.72
C SER A 74 -18.75 22.16 -52.40
N LYS A 75 -18.04 23.24 -52.10
CA LYS A 75 -18.21 24.03 -50.92
C LYS A 75 -18.12 25.52 -51.15
N GLU A 76 -18.80 26.28 -50.32
CA GLU A 76 -18.75 27.72 -50.36
C GLU A 76 -18.86 28.30 -48.94
N THR A 77 -18.09 29.36 -48.65
CA THR A 77 -18.26 30.15 -47.42
C THR A 77 -19.21 31.31 -47.75
N MET A 78 -20.24 31.46 -46.95
CA MET A 78 -21.31 32.44 -47.13
C MET A 78 -21.45 33.30 -45.87
N LYS A 79 -21.89 34.56 -46.06
CA LYS A 79 -22.16 35.51 -44.99
C LYS A 79 -23.64 35.69 -44.77
N ALA A 80 -24.04 35.90 -43.51
CA ALA A 80 -25.37 36.27 -43.15
C ALA A 80 -25.74 37.60 -43.75
N THR A 81 -26.84 37.66 -44.57
CA THR A 81 -27.33 38.87 -45.21
C THR A 81 -28.56 39.46 -44.48
N ASP A 82 -29.49 38.62 -44.14
CA ASP A 82 -30.71 39.02 -43.39
C ASP A 82 -30.78 38.22 -42.11
N VAL A 83 -30.87 38.91 -40.99
CA VAL A 83 -30.99 38.29 -39.67
C VAL A 83 -32.35 38.73 -39.07
N THR A 84 -33.11 37.75 -38.55
CA THR A 84 -34.38 38.05 -37.85
C THR A 84 -34.12 38.89 -36.58
N SER A 85 -35.14 39.64 -36.14
CA SER A 85 -35.01 40.49 -34.99
C SER A 85 -34.69 39.78 -33.68
N ASP A 86 -35.06 38.51 -33.56
CA ASP A 86 -34.67 37.62 -32.45
C ASP A 86 -33.31 36.94 -32.64
N GLY A 87 -32.68 37.14 -33.78
CA GLY A 87 -31.40 36.54 -34.14
C GLY A 87 -31.45 35.05 -34.37
N LYS A 88 -32.59 34.40 -34.32
CA LYS A 88 -32.68 32.92 -34.42
C LYS A 88 -32.51 32.39 -35.82
N THR A 89 -32.83 33.20 -36.80
CA THR A 89 -32.77 32.86 -38.21
C THR A 89 -31.94 33.87 -39.00
N ALA A 90 -31.14 33.38 -39.94
CA ALA A 90 -30.43 34.22 -40.88
C ALA A 90 -30.53 33.64 -42.31
N THR A 91 -30.38 34.51 -43.34
CA THR A 91 -30.28 34.16 -44.74
C THR A 91 -28.85 34.12 -45.19
N PHE A 92 -28.50 33.09 -45.95
CA PHE A 92 -27.19 32.92 -46.59
C PHE A 92 -27.41 32.66 -48.11
N VAL A 93 -26.67 33.37 -48.94
CA VAL A 93 -26.77 33.23 -50.40
C VAL A 93 -25.43 32.81 -50.98
N SER A 94 -25.45 31.74 -51.75
CA SER A 94 -24.25 31.25 -52.43
C SER A 94 -23.93 32.13 -53.64
N SER A 95 -22.64 32.25 -53.99
CA SER A 95 -22.19 32.97 -55.18
C SER A 95 -22.15 32.11 -56.47
N GLY A 96 -22.85 30.96 -56.42
CA GLY A 96 -22.89 30.06 -57.56
C GLY A 96 -21.79 28.99 -57.59
N LYS A 97 -21.22 28.65 -56.41
CA LYS A 97 -20.19 27.62 -56.28
C LYS A 97 -20.72 26.26 -55.76
N LEU A 98 -22.01 26.14 -55.54
CA LEU A 98 -22.64 24.90 -55.07
C LEU A 98 -23.23 24.10 -56.21
N LEU A 99 -23.36 22.76 -56.05
CA LEU A 99 -23.90 21.87 -57.03
C LEU A 99 -25.40 22.09 -57.19
N LYS A 100 -25.91 22.33 -58.41
CA LYS A 100 -27.29 22.64 -58.73
C LYS A 100 -28.25 21.51 -58.36
N GLU A 101 -27.80 20.27 -58.51
CA GLU A 101 -28.60 19.08 -58.25
C GLU A 101 -28.05 18.25 -57.09
N ALA A 102 -27.55 18.96 -56.06
CA ALA A 102 -27.09 18.25 -54.86
C ALA A 102 -28.13 17.35 -54.24
N GLU A 103 -27.72 16.20 -53.82
CA GLU A 103 -28.52 15.29 -53.03
C GLU A 103 -28.69 15.78 -51.60
N TYR A 104 -27.57 16.34 -51.08
CA TYR A 104 -27.50 16.82 -49.72
C TYR A 104 -26.72 18.14 -49.63
N PHE A 105 -27.14 18.99 -48.69
CA PHE A 105 -26.42 20.21 -48.28
C PHE A 105 -26.12 20.13 -46.80
N TYR A 106 -24.86 20.41 -46.42
CA TYR A 106 -24.40 20.43 -45.02
C TYR A 106 -23.78 21.78 -44.73
N GLY A 107 -24.12 22.37 -43.58
CA GLY A 107 -23.59 23.64 -43.17
C GLY A 107 -22.85 23.51 -41.82
N MET A 108 -21.81 24.33 -41.65
CA MET A 108 -21.13 24.50 -40.40
C MET A 108 -20.76 25.96 -40.17
N LEU A 109 -20.62 26.39 -38.96
CA LEU A 109 -20.04 27.69 -38.65
C LEU A 109 -18.59 27.74 -39.15
N LYS A 110 -18.21 28.87 -39.79
CA LYS A 110 -16.83 29.08 -40.13
C LYS A 110 -15.99 29.19 -38.88
N ASP A 111 -14.79 28.62 -38.91
CA ASP A 111 -13.83 28.66 -37.81
C ASP A 111 -14.26 27.89 -36.55
N CYS A 112 -15.20 26.96 -36.65
CA CYS A 112 -15.58 26.07 -35.53
C CYS A 112 -14.55 24.96 -35.21
N GLY A 113 -13.31 25.11 -35.67
CA GLY A 113 -12.21 24.17 -35.41
C GLY A 113 -12.19 22.94 -36.32
N VAL A 114 -13.13 22.82 -37.26
CA VAL A 114 -13.21 21.68 -38.16
C VAL A 114 -12.37 21.91 -39.41
N LYS A 115 -11.39 21.04 -39.66
CA LYS A 115 -10.53 21.08 -40.88
C LYS A 115 -10.84 19.89 -41.80
N GLY A 116 -10.82 20.19 -43.11
CA GLY A 116 -10.87 19.16 -44.13
C GLY A 116 -12.27 18.80 -44.58
N PHE A 117 -12.34 18.07 -45.71
CA PHE A 117 -13.59 17.67 -46.29
C PHE A 117 -13.58 16.22 -46.75
N LYS A 118 -14.50 15.47 -46.15
CA LYS A 118 -15.18 14.30 -46.71
C LYS A 118 -16.49 14.21 -45.96
N LEU A 119 -17.45 13.41 -46.40
CA LEU A 119 -18.69 13.12 -45.65
C LEU A 119 -18.46 12.79 -44.14
N LYS A 120 -17.21 12.65 -43.74
CA LYS A 120 -16.70 12.57 -42.36
C LYS A 120 -15.72 13.72 -42.14
N GLN A 121 -16.00 14.61 -41.22
CA GLN A 121 -15.11 15.69 -40.89
C GLN A 121 -14.30 15.40 -39.66
N TYR A 122 -13.05 15.85 -39.69
CA TYR A 122 -12.12 15.72 -38.55
C TYR A 122 -12.39 16.84 -37.56
N TRP A 123 -12.52 16.49 -36.31
CA TRP A 123 -12.45 17.41 -35.21
C TRP A 123 -11.17 17.16 -34.44
N SER A 124 -10.40 18.19 -34.14
CA SER A 124 -9.17 18.16 -33.36
C SER A 124 -9.20 19.27 -32.34
N THR A 125 -8.89 18.95 -31.11
CA THR A 125 -8.81 19.91 -30.01
C THR A 125 -7.69 20.93 -30.20
N ASP A 126 -6.63 20.62 -30.94
CA ASP A 126 -5.59 21.60 -31.29
C ASP A 126 -6.14 22.78 -32.07
N ASN A 127 -7.25 22.59 -32.75
CA ASN A 127 -7.91 23.71 -33.46
C ASN A 127 -8.89 24.48 -32.57
N MET A 128 -9.26 23.94 -31.41
CA MET A 128 -10.09 24.67 -30.42
C MET A 128 -9.34 25.86 -29.82
N ASP A 129 -8.00 25.82 -29.74
CA ASP A 129 -7.18 26.95 -29.33
C ASP A 129 -7.30 28.16 -30.28
N ARG A 130 -7.67 27.92 -31.55
CA ARG A 130 -7.89 28.96 -32.57
C ARG A 130 -9.32 29.51 -32.57
N CYS A 131 -10.27 28.78 -32.00
CA CYS A 131 -11.65 29.21 -31.84
C CYS A 131 -11.86 29.91 -30.52
N ARG A 132 -11.16 31.04 -30.30
CA ARG A 132 -11.19 31.78 -29.03
C ARG A 132 -12.61 32.19 -28.60
N ASP A 133 -13.52 32.36 -29.54
CA ASP A 133 -14.85 32.94 -29.31
C ASP A 133 -16.01 32.14 -29.94
N ALA A 134 -15.75 31.04 -30.65
CA ALA A 134 -16.80 30.28 -31.33
C ALA A 134 -16.92 28.88 -30.77
N VAL A 135 -18.12 28.51 -30.35
CA VAL A 135 -18.45 27.16 -29.93
C VAL A 135 -18.83 26.35 -31.16
N PRO A 136 -18.30 25.12 -31.32
CA PRO A 136 -18.60 24.28 -32.45
C PRO A 136 -20.10 23.98 -32.58
N SER A 137 -20.72 24.49 -33.62
CA SER A 137 -22.07 24.13 -34.00
C SER A 137 -22.03 23.58 -35.40
N VAL A 138 -22.61 22.44 -35.62
CA VAL A 138 -22.63 21.74 -36.90
C VAL A 138 -24.10 21.55 -37.34
N THR A 139 -24.34 21.81 -38.61
CA THR A 139 -25.66 21.57 -39.22
C THR A 139 -26.02 20.10 -39.19
N VAL A 140 -27.22 19.81 -38.87
CA VAL A 140 -27.68 18.49 -38.57
C VAL A 140 -28.38 17.81 -39.70
N ALA A 141 -28.91 18.39 -40.64
CA ALA A 141 -29.64 17.74 -41.69
C ALA A 141 -29.22 18.25 -43.05
N GLY A 142 -29.22 17.43 -44.02
CA GLY A 142 -29.32 17.88 -45.38
C GLY A 142 -30.60 18.71 -45.54
N CYS A 143 -30.54 19.87 -46.14
CA CYS A 143 -31.74 20.56 -46.53
C CYS A 143 -32.56 19.72 -47.52
N ASP A 144 -33.86 19.57 -47.28
CA ASP A 144 -34.78 19.17 -48.32
C ASP A 144 -34.71 20.17 -49.49
N LYS A 145 -34.68 19.67 -50.71
CA LYS A 145 -34.73 20.48 -51.93
C LYS A 145 -35.88 21.49 -51.96
N ASN A 146 -36.95 21.22 -51.21
CA ASN A 146 -38.14 22.02 -51.13
C ASN A 146 -38.12 23.03 -49.97
N ASP A 147 -37.27 22.78 -48.98
CA ASP A 147 -37.04 23.64 -47.79
C ASP A 147 -35.55 23.82 -47.57
N MET A 148 -34.95 24.84 -48.19
CA MET A 148 -33.52 25.18 -48.05
C MET A 148 -33.18 25.75 -46.68
N THR A 149 -33.67 25.09 -45.63
CA THR A 149 -33.41 25.46 -44.24
C THR A 149 -32.34 24.58 -43.63
N LEU A 150 -31.22 25.20 -43.22
CA LEU A 150 -30.17 24.55 -42.46
C LEU A 150 -30.49 24.67 -40.97
N LYS A 151 -30.82 23.57 -40.33
CA LYS A 151 -31.08 23.51 -38.87
C LYS A 151 -29.82 23.10 -38.15
N PHE A 152 -29.19 24.08 -37.47
CA PHE A 152 -27.96 23.84 -36.72
C PHE A 152 -28.24 23.10 -35.42
N GLN A 153 -27.33 22.19 -35.02
CA GLN A 153 -27.34 21.54 -33.72
C GLN A 153 -25.95 21.64 -33.12
N ASN A 154 -25.88 21.72 -31.79
CA ASN A 154 -24.64 21.68 -31.08
C ASN A 154 -24.19 20.25 -30.93
N MET A 155 -23.12 19.86 -31.61
CA MET A 155 -22.56 18.51 -31.62
C MET A 155 -21.66 18.22 -30.42
N PHE A 156 -21.20 19.26 -29.74
CA PHE A 156 -20.27 19.13 -28.63
C PHE A 156 -20.97 19.47 -27.28
N SER A 157 -20.32 19.06 -26.20
CA SER A 157 -20.61 19.51 -24.85
C SER A 157 -19.60 20.61 -24.45
N LEU A 158 -19.94 21.36 -23.41
CA LEU A 158 -19.08 22.38 -22.86
C LEU A 158 -18.82 22.09 -21.38
N LEU A 159 -17.57 22.23 -20.97
CA LEU A 159 -17.18 22.33 -19.58
C LEU A 159 -16.96 23.82 -19.26
N SER A 160 -17.82 24.40 -18.44
CA SER A 160 -17.73 25.81 -18.02
C SER A 160 -16.92 25.90 -16.75
N VAL A 161 -15.93 26.79 -16.73
CA VAL A 161 -15.07 27.02 -15.56
C VAL A 161 -14.87 28.53 -15.35
N THR A 162 -14.92 28.98 -14.11
CA THR A 162 -14.61 30.36 -13.74
C THR A 162 -13.18 30.43 -13.21
N VAL A 163 -12.38 31.31 -13.79
CA VAL A 163 -11.00 31.60 -13.39
C VAL A 163 -11.01 32.92 -12.64
N THR A 164 -10.44 32.98 -11.46
CA THR A 164 -10.37 34.21 -10.64
C THR A 164 -9.02 34.89 -10.68
N ASN A 165 -7.96 34.11 -10.94
CA ASN A 165 -6.60 34.65 -10.99
C ASN A 165 -6.33 35.39 -12.31
N PRO A 166 -6.01 36.72 -12.29
CA PRO A 166 -5.77 37.49 -13.49
C PRO A 166 -4.48 37.09 -14.26
N ASP A 167 -3.55 36.39 -13.61
CA ASP A 167 -2.31 35.96 -14.24
C ASP A 167 -2.45 34.68 -15.07
N THR A 168 -3.63 34.06 -15.05
CA THR A 168 -3.90 32.84 -15.82
C THR A 168 -3.77 33.09 -17.32
N LYS A 169 -2.98 32.27 -17.99
CA LYS A 169 -2.78 32.32 -19.44
C LYS A 169 -3.47 31.18 -20.15
N TYR A 170 -3.63 30.04 -19.48
CA TYR A 170 -4.43 28.94 -20.00
C TYR A 170 -4.96 28.06 -18.86
N VAL A 171 -5.97 27.29 -19.16
CA VAL A 171 -6.45 26.20 -18.33
C VAL A 171 -6.18 24.87 -19.01
N ARG A 172 -5.81 23.85 -18.24
CA ARG A 172 -5.59 22.49 -18.72
C ARG A 172 -6.57 21.55 -18.01
N VAL A 173 -7.32 20.78 -18.79
CA VAL A 173 -8.28 19.79 -18.32
C VAL A 173 -7.71 18.40 -18.54
N SER A 174 -7.76 17.53 -17.55
CA SER A 174 -7.34 16.13 -17.62
C SER A 174 -8.37 15.25 -16.96
N GLY A 175 -8.56 14.02 -17.43
CA GLY A 175 -9.27 12.98 -16.68
C GLY A 175 -8.41 12.52 -15.50
N ASN A 176 -9.06 12.20 -14.37
CA ASN A 176 -8.37 11.83 -13.15
C ASN A 176 -7.68 10.47 -13.21
N ASN A 177 -8.05 9.63 -14.16
CA ASN A 177 -7.48 8.30 -14.40
C ASN A 177 -6.60 8.26 -15.67
N GLY A 178 -6.14 9.42 -16.15
CA GLY A 178 -5.34 9.49 -17.37
C GLY A 178 -6.10 9.12 -18.64
N GLU A 179 -7.44 9.21 -18.62
CA GLU A 179 -8.27 8.93 -19.78
C GLU A 179 -7.89 9.85 -20.96
N VAL A 180 -7.96 9.30 -22.15
CA VAL A 180 -7.77 10.07 -23.36
C VAL A 180 -8.99 10.97 -23.57
N ILE A 181 -8.87 12.25 -23.26
CA ILE A 181 -9.97 13.20 -23.36
C ILE A 181 -10.01 13.92 -24.72
N ASN A 182 -8.95 13.84 -25.47
CA ASN A 182 -8.82 14.41 -26.79
C ASN A 182 -8.48 13.32 -27.80
N LYS A 183 -9.46 12.93 -28.59
CA LYS A 183 -9.30 12.05 -29.75
C LYS A 183 -9.86 12.75 -30.97
N ASN A 184 -9.17 12.63 -32.06
CA ASN A 184 -9.79 13.02 -33.32
C ASN A 184 -10.97 12.15 -33.65
N ALA A 185 -12.05 12.74 -34.10
CA ALA A 185 -13.28 12.05 -34.48
C ALA A 185 -13.74 12.46 -35.86
N PHE A 186 -14.37 11.51 -36.52
CA PHE A 186 -15.16 11.78 -37.73
C PHE A 186 -16.62 12.03 -37.33
N ILE A 187 -17.21 13.06 -37.89
CA ILE A 187 -18.66 13.31 -37.79
C ILE A 187 -19.33 12.77 -39.06
N ALA A 188 -20.19 11.80 -38.90
CA ALA A 188 -21.04 11.36 -39.99
C ALA A 188 -22.26 12.28 -40.06
N PHE A 189 -22.38 13.05 -41.14
CA PHE A 189 -23.47 14.03 -41.31
C PHE A 189 -24.86 13.38 -41.62
N ALA A 190 -24.87 12.10 -41.93
CA ALA A 190 -26.13 11.41 -42.20
C ALA A 190 -26.96 11.10 -40.94
N ASP A 191 -26.27 10.86 -39.83
CA ASP A 191 -26.87 10.43 -38.59
C ASP A 191 -26.28 11.11 -37.35
N TYR A 192 -25.34 12.06 -37.55
CA TYR A 192 -24.61 12.82 -36.52
C TYR A 192 -23.82 11.96 -35.53
N THR A 193 -23.47 10.75 -35.93
CA THR A 193 -22.65 9.88 -35.11
C THR A 193 -21.18 10.30 -35.15
N LEU A 194 -20.50 10.16 -34.02
CA LEU A 194 -19.03 10.31 -33.92
C LEU A 194 -18.39 8.92 -34.00
N SER A 195 -17.29 8.84 -34.71
CA SER A 195 -16.43 7.66 -34.74
C SER A 195 -14.97 8.08 -34.57
N ASP A 196 -14.19 7.31 -33.82
CA ASP A 196 -12.78 7.57 -33.64
C ASP A 196 -12.06 7.54 -34.99
N ASN A 197 -11.12 8.48 -35.18
CA ASN A 197 -10.24 8.48 -36.32
C ASN A 197 -9.00 7.60 -36.02
N PRO A 198 -8.84 6.46 -36.67
CA PRO A 198 -7.69 5.58 -36.45
C PRO A 198 -6.40 6.06 -37.12
N SER A 199 -6.39 7.25 -37.74
CA SER A 199 -5.20 7.75 -38.43
C SER A 199 -4.06 8.03 -37.43
N PRO A 200 -2.85 7.50 -37.69
CA PRO A 200 -1.69 7.74 -36.83
C PRO A 200 -1.17 9.19 -36.90
N ASP A 201 -1.66 9.99 -37.81
CA ASP A 201 -1.23 11.38 -38.01
C ASP A 201 -1.84 12.37 -37.00
N PHE A 202 -2.65 11.87 -36.06
CA PHE A 202 -3.31 12.69 -35.05
C PHE A 202 -3.07 12.10 -33.65
N GLU A 203 -2.32 12.83 -32.84
CA GLU A 203 -2.07 12.45 -31.45
C GLU A 203 -3.35 12.54 -30.60
N SER A 204 -3.70 11.42 -29.96
CA SER A 204 -4.65 11.44 -28.86
C SER A 204 -3.94 12.00 -27.63
N THR A 205 -4.59 12.89 -26.89
CA THR A 205 -3.98 13.44 -25.68
C THR A 205 -4.85 13.19 -24.45
N VAL A 206 -4.19 13.05 -23.32
CA VAL A 206 -4.82 12.91 -22.00
C VAL A 206 -5.23 14.25 -21.38
N SER A 207 -4.97 15.36 -22.10
CA SER A 207 -5.32 16.70 -21.63
C SER A 207 -5.73 17.61 -22.77
N ILE A 208 -6.60 18.57 -22.46
CA ILE A 208 -6.99 19.70 -23.32
C ILE A 208 -6.46 20.99 -22.69
N ARG A 209 -5.77 21.80 -23.50
CA ARG A 209 -5.33 23.13 -23.11
C ARG A 209 -6.20 24.18 -23.79
N LYS A 210 -6.75 25.13 -23.00
CA LYS A 210 -7.46 26.30 -23.50
C LYS A 210 -6.76 27.59 -23.03
N TYR A 211 -6.34 28.42 -23.99
CA TYR A 211 -5.82 29.74 -23.69
C TYR A 211 -6.94 30.64 -23.17
N VAL A 212 -6.63 31.41 -22.15
CA VAL A 212 -7.54 32.35 -21.48
C VAL A 212 -6.84 33.71 -21.32
N ASN A 213 -7.59 34.73 -20.98
CA ASN A 213 -7.03 36.07 -20.82
C ASN A 213 -7.33 36.60 -19.41
N GLY A 214 -6.73 35.93 -18.44
CA GLY A 214 -6.91 36.28 -17.03
C GLY A 214 -8.21 35.77 -16.43
N ALA A 215 -8.76 36.53 -15.48
CA ALA A 215 -10.00 36.20 -14.80
C ALA A 215 -11.20 36.24 -15.76
N GLY A 216 -12.13 35.31 -15.58
CA GLY A 216 -13.37 35.24 -16.37
C GLY A 216 -13.96 33.84 -16.39
N THR A 217 -15.15 33.71 -16.97
CA THR A 217 -15.78 32.39 -17.18
C THR A 217 -15.48 31.93 -18.59
N TYR A 218 -14.93 30.71 -18.70
CA TYR A 218 -14.49 30.12 -19.96
C TYR A 218 -15.20 28.80 -20.20
N HIS A 219 -15.48 28.54 -21.48
CA HIS A 219 -16.09 27.30 -21.92
C HIS A 219 -15.07 26.46 -22.70
N ILE A 220 -14.94 25.21 -22.33
CA ILE A 220 -14.02 24.24 -22.93
C ILE A 220 -14.87 23.20 -23.65
N GLY A 221 -14.67 23.03 -24.94
CA GLY A 221 -15.38 22.03 -25.72
C GLY A 221 -14.89 20.63 -25.39
N LEU A 222 -15.83 19.74 -25.13
CA LEU A 222 -15.58 18.31 -24.91
C LEU A 222 -16.33 17.49 -25.94
N ARG A 223 -15.81 16.32 -26.28
CA ARG A 223 -16.53 15.34 -27.10
C ARG A 223 -17.84 14.97 -26.42
N PRO A 224 -18.92 14.73 -27.16
CA PRO A 224 -20.22 14.38 -26.56
C PRO A 224 -20.30 12.94 -26.07
N ASP A 225 -19.33 12.09 -26.39
CA ASP A 225 -19.23 10.67 -26.01
C ASP A 225 -18.10 10.39 -25.04
N LEU A 226 -17.62 11.41 -24.35
CA LEU A 226 -16.56 11.28 -23.39
C LEU A 226 -17.12 10.76 -22.06
N LEU A 227 -16.53 9.68 -21.57
CA LEU A 227 -16.82 9.11 -20.25
C LEU A 227 -15.57 9.19 -19.40
N LEU A 228 -15.63 10.00 -18.35
CA LEU A 228 -14.60 10.13 -17.32
C LEU A 228 -15.14 9.50 -16.03
N ASN A 229 -14.90 8.21 -15.85
CA ASN A 229 -15.46 7.45 -14.73
C ASN A 229 -15.04 7.99 -13.36
N SER A 230 -13.84 8.55 -13.30
CA SER A 230 -13.21 9.09 -12.09
C SER A 230 -13.20 10.62 -12.05
N GLY A 231 -14.00 11.25 -12.92
CA GLY A 231 -14.06 12.70 -13.02
C GLY A 231 -12.85 13.33 -13.71
N TYR A 232 -12.59 14.59 -13.39
CA TYR A 232 -11.60 15.42 -14.06
C TYR A 232 -10.92 16.41 -13.13
N THR A 233 -9.73 16.88 -13.53
CA THR A 233 -9.03 18.00 -12.89
C THR A 233 -8.81 19.12 -13.90
N ILE A 234 -9.03 20.35 -13.48
CA ILE A 234 -8.71 21.57 -14.24
C ILE A 234 -7.65 22.33 -13.46
N VAL A 235 -6.53 22.64 -14.09
CA VAL A 235 -5.50 23.53 -13.53
C VAL A 235 -5.44 24.83 -14.32
N ALA A 236 -5.28 25.93 -13.60
CA ALA A 236 -4.95 27.24 -14.18
C ALA A 236 -3.43 27.39 -14.18
N CYS A 237 -2.87 27.83 -15.29
CA CYS A 237 -1.42 27.98 -15.45
C CYS A 237 -1.07 29.40 -15.88
N ASP A 238 0.09 29.89 -15.41
CA ASP A 238 0.67 31.16 -15.84
C ASP A 238 1.41 31.05 -17.17
N ALA A 239 2.11 32.12 -17.58
CA ALA A 239 2.88 32.16 -18.82
C ALA A 239 4.11 31.24 -18.81
N SER A 240 4.57 30.81 -17.64
CA SER A 240 5.72 29.94 -17.43
C SER A 240 5.33 28.48 -17.21
N ASP A 241 4.05 28.13 -17.41
CA ASP A 241 3.47 26.79 -17.20
C ASP A 241 3.36 26.37 -15.72
N ASN A 242 3.55 27.30 -14.79
CA ASN A 242 3.32 27.03 -13.38
C ASN A 242 1.84 26.92 -13.08
N VAL A 243 1.43 25.93 -12.28
CA VAL A 243 0.05 25.79 -11.80
C VAL A 243 -0.21 26.84 -10.74
N ILE A 244 -1.16 27.74 -11.02
CA ILE A 244 -1.55 28.87 -10.16
C ILE A 244 -2.99 28.78 -9.67
N GLY A 245 -3.66 27.67 -9.89
CA GLY A 245 -4.98 27.37 -9.38
C GLY A 245 -5.45 25.99 -9.84
N ARG A 246 -6.40 25.41 -9.11
CA ARG A 246 -6.88 24.07 -9.36
C ARG A 246 -8.35 23.91 -8.93
N ILE A 247 -9.08 23.10 -9.69
CA ILE A 247 -10.34 22.49 -9.28
C ILE A 247 -10.39 21.04 -9.74
N ALA A 248 -10.95 20.14 -8.96
CA ALA A 248 -11.15 18.76 -9.33
C ALA A 248 -12.57 18.32 -8.98
N SER A 249 -13.11 17.46 -9.83
CA SER A 249 -14.31 16.67 -9.56
C SER A 249 -13.95 15.20 -9.63
N TYR A 250 -14.41 14.42 -8.68
CA TYR A 250 -14.23 12.96 -8.67
C TYR A 250 -15.51 12.21 -9.03
N GLU A 251 -16.55 12.96 -9.38
CA GLU A 251 -17.80 12.42 -9.88
C GLU A 251 -17.65 12.01 -11.37
N THR A 252 -18.29 10.92 -11.74
CA THR A 252 -18.32 10.49 -13.15
C THR A 252 -18.89 11.59 -14.03
N LEU A 253 -18.16 11.96 -15.09
CA LEU A 253 -18.62 12.86 -16.11
C LEU A 253 -18.89 12.08 -17.41
N GLU A 254 -20.17 11.98 -17.81
CA GLU A 254 -20.59 11.49 -19.11
C GLU A 254 -21.11 12.67 -19.93
N THR A 255 -20.44 12.97 -21.03
CA THR A 255 -20.76 14.13 -21.85
C THR A 255 -21.81 13.81 -22.91
N GLN A 256 -22.73 14.76 -23.12
CA GLN A 256 -23.80 14.65 -24.11
C GLN A 256 -23.85 15.90 -25.01
N PRO A 257 -24.27 15.78 -26.29
CA PRO A 257 -24.36 16.90 -27.20
C PRO A 257 -25.22 18.03 -26.66
N GLY A 258 -24.77 19.28 -26.84
CA GLY A 258 -25.49 20.49 -26.45
C GLY A 258 -25.63 20.75 -24.95
N LYS A 259 -24.97 19.96 -24.11
CA LYS A 259 -24.96 20.16 -22.65
C LYS A 259 -23.79 21.04 -22.20
N VAL A 260 -24.05 21.80 -21.13
CA VAL A 260 -23.03 22.56 -20.41
C VAL A 260 -22.88 21.97 -19.02
N TYR A 261 -21.67 21.58 -18.68
CA TYR A 261 -21.29 21.08 -17.36
C TYR A 261 -20.55 22.19 -16.63
N ASN A 262 -20.97 22.50 -15.41
CA ASN A 262 -20.33 23.56 -14.62
C ASN A 262 -19.27 22.96 -13.72
N ALA A 263 -18.00 23.28 -13.98
CA ALA A 263 -16.89 22.84 -13.15
C ALA A 263 -16.74 23.66 -11.86
N GLY A 264 -17.37 24.83 -11.79
CA GLY A 264 -17.20 25.74 -10.66
C GLY A 264 -16.10 26.77 -10.90
N GLU A 265 -15.56 27.28 -9.81
CA GLU A 265 -14.55 28.33 -9.77
C GLU A 265 -13.18 27.74 -9.43
N ILE A 266 -12.16 28.03 -10.24
CA ILE A 266 -10.79 27.65 -9.92
C ILE A 266 -10.32 28.52 -8.76
N GLU A 267 -10.06 27.89 -7.65
CA GLU A 267 -9.51 28.58 -6.48
C GLU A 267 -8.15 29.18 -6.81
N ALA A 268 -7.96 30.45 -6.42
CA ALA A 268 -6.63 31.07 -6.46
C ALA A 268 -5.66 30.23 -5.61
N PRO A 269 -4.36 30.22 -5.92
CA PRO A 269 -3.38 29.58 -5.07
C PRO A 269 -3.56 30.11 -3.67
N ARG A 270 -3.85 29.23 -2.72
CA ARG A 270 -3.80 29.59 -1.31
C ARG A 270 -2.37 29.97 -0.97
N GLU A 271 -2.18 31.06 -0.27
CA GLU A 271 -0.92 31.27 0.44
C GLU A 271 -0.85 30.18 1.52
N LEU A 272 -0.09 29.11 1.27
CA LEU A 272 0.00 27.97 2.13
C LEU A 272 0.81 28.34 3.39
N SER A 273 0.25 28.08 4.56
CA SER A 273 0.99 28.23 5.81
C SER A 273 1.80 26.96 6.07
N PRO A 274 3.10 27.07 6.41
CA PRO A 274 3.91 25.89 6.78
C PRO A 274 3.63 25.39 8.20
N VAL A 275 2.72 26.04 8.94
CA VAL A 275 2.34 25.68 10.30
C VAL A 275 1.04 24.87 10.25
N PHE A 276 1.05 23.69 10.87
CA PHE A 276 -0.13 22.85 10.98
C PHE A 276 -1.24 23.56 11.77
N ASP A 277 -2.42 23.70 11.18
CA ASP A 277 -3.60 24.34 11.79
C ASP A 277 -4.57 23.27 12.32
N GLU A 278 -4.46 22.98 13.62
CA GLU A 278 -5.31 21.99 14.31
C GLU A 278 -6.80 22.33 14.28
N SER A 279 -7.14 23.58 14.04
CA SER A 279 -8.54 24.04 13.99
C SER A 279 -9.18 23.86 12.61
N LYS A 280 -8.41 23.45 11.61
CA LYS A 280 -8.86 23.34 10.22
C LYS A 280 -8.36 22.05 9.58
N ILE A 281 -8.78 20.92 10.14
CA ILE A 281 -8.51 19.60 9.57
C ILE A 281 -9.33 19.45 8.28
N ALA A 282 -8.66 19.03 7.23
CA ALA A 282 -9.26 18.76 5.92
C ALA A 282 -9.46 17.27 5.65
N LEU A 283 -8.69 16.41 6.33
CA LEU A 283 -8.77 14.96 6.19
C LEU A 283 -8.19 14.26 7.42
N SER A 284 -8.89 13.26 7.94
CA SER A 284 -8.43 12.38 9.01
C SER A 284 -8.45 10.91 8.56
N LEU A 285 -7.29 10.25 8.54
CA LEU A 285 -7.16 8.85 8.17
C LEU A 285 -6.62 8.02 9.35
N ALA A 286 -7.19 6.85 9.56
CA ALA A 286 -6.60 5.81 10.39
C ALA A 286 -5.55 5.05 9.56
N ALA A 287 -4.38 4.75 10.12
CA ALA A 287 -3.39 3.89 9.46
C ALA A 287 -2.93 2.79 10.44
N ILE A 288 -3.24 1.55 10.10
CA ILE A 288 -2.96 0.34 10.87
C ILE A 288 -2.37 -0.75 9.98
N SER A 289 -1.86 -1.80 10.60
CA SER A 289 -1.33 -2.97 9.90
C SER A 289 -1.37 -4.21 10.78
N ASP A 290 -1.14 -5.37 10.17
CA ASP A 290 -0.88 -6.64 10.88
C ASP A 290 -1.97 -6.95 11.90
N VAL A 291 -3.21 -6.99 11.41
CA VAL A 291 -4.41 -7.23 12.22
C VAL A 291 -4.58 -8.72 12.52
N HIS A 292 -4.33 -9.58 11.52
CA HIS A 292 -4.34 -11.03 11.61
C HIS A 292 -5.60 -11.62 12.26
N ILE A 293 -6.76 -11.24 11.79
CA ILE A 293 -8.02 -11.77 12.28
C ILE A 293 -8.13 -13.27 12.02
N GLU A 294 -8.53 -14.02 13.05
CA GLU A 294 -8.89 -15.43 12.98
C GLU A 294 -10.39 -15.61 13.26
N GLY A 295 -10.82 -15.28 14.45
CA GLY A 295 -12.21 -15.34 14.89
C GLY A 295 -12.91 -13.99 14.89
N SER A 296 -14.20 -13.99 15.22
CA SER A 296 -15.01 -12.78 15.34
C SER A 296 -15.15 -12.28 16.79
N SER A 297 -14.59 -12.99 17.77
CA SER A 297 -14.77 -12.68 19.20
C SER A 297 -13.56 -13.06 20.07
N ASP A 298 -12.41 -13.32 19.45
CA ASP A 298 -11.17 -13.59 20.15
C ASP A 298 -10.47 -12.30 20.63
N ALA A 299 -9.33 -12.44 21.29
CA ALA A 299 -8.58 -11.31 21.83
C ALA A 299 -8.11 -10.34 20.72
N TYR A 300 -7.85 -10.84 19.50
CA TYR A 300 -7.38 -10.04 18.37
C TYR A 300 -8.53 -9.27 17.72
N ALA A 301 -9.70 -9.90 17.60
CA ALA A 301 -10.93 -9.22 17.19
C ALA A 301 -11.24 -8.04 18.11
N ASN A 302 -11.15 -8.25 19.44
CA ASN A 302 -11.38 -7.20 20.44
C ASN A 302 -10.34 -6.06 20.32
N LYS A 303 -9.06 -6.37 20.06
CA LYS A 303 -8.04 -5.34 19.84
C LYS A 303 -8.33 -4.52 18.58
N PHE A 304 -8.73 -5.17 17.50
CA PHE A 304 -9.03 -4.50 16.24
C PHE A 304 -10.21 -3.52 16.40
N THR A 305 -11.33 -3.98 16.94
CA THR A 305 -12.48 -3.11 17.17
C THR A 305 -12.19 -1.99 18.18
N ALA A 306 -11.39 -2.28 19.22
CA ALA A 306 -10.92 -1.25 20.15
C ALA A 306 -10.05 -0.20 19.46
N ALA A 307 -9.13 -0.60 18.57
CA ALA A 307 -8.28 0.31 17.80
C ALA A 307 -9.12 1.24 16.91
N LEU A 308 -10.08 0.69 16.17
CA LEU A 308 -10.96 1.48 15.32
C LEU A 308 -11.80 2.48 16.11
N ASN A 309 -12.35 2.06 17.25
CA ASN A 309 -13.13 2.95 18.13
C ASN A 309 -12.29 4.06 18.75
N GLN A 310 -11.05 3.78 19.17
CA GLN A 310 -10.14 4.77 19.70
C GLN A 310 -9.70 5.79 18.63
N LEU A 311 -9.42 5.33 17.41
CA LEU A 311 -9.09 6.21 16.28
C LEU A 311 -10.27 7.14 15.94
N LYS A 312 -11.49 6.57 15.92
CA LYS A 312 -12.73 7.35 15.71
C LYS A 312 -12.90 8.42 16.77
N ALA A 313 -12.71 8.07 18.04
CA ALA A 313 -12.81 8.99 19.16
C ALA A 313 -11.72 10.07 19.10
N LYS A 314 -10.47 9.69 18.77
CA LYS A 314 -9.34 10.60 18.71
C LYS A 314 -9.47 11.62 17.55
N ALA A 315 -9.94 11.19 16.39
CA ALA A 315 -10.19 12.12 15.28
C ALA A 315 -11.27 13.14 15.64
N ALA A 316 -12.35 12.72 16.30
CA ALA A 316 -13.45 13.58 16.69
C ALA A 316 -13.07 14.69 17.71
N GLU A 317 -11.89 14.62 18.33
CA GLU A 317 -11.42 15.68 19.23
C GLU A 317 -11.19 17.02 18.51
N ASN A 318 -10.79 17.00 17.24
CA ASN A 318 -10.45 18.20 16.46
C ASN A 318 -10.91 18.17 15.00
N ASP A 319 -11.58 17.11 14.58
CA ASP A 319 -12.22 16.99 13.27
C ASP A 319 -13.70 16.66 13.43
N ALA A 320 -14.57 17.60 13.06
CA ALA A 320 -16.01 17.42 13.18
C ALA A 320 -16.56 16.30 12.26
N ASN A 321 -15.85 15.96 11.19
CA ASN A 321 -16.21 14.88 10.28
C ASN A 321 -15.73 13.52 10.82
N GLY A 322 -14.75 13.51 11.73
CA GLY A 322 -14.14 12.29 12.29
C GLY A 322 -13.17 11.62 11.33
N ILE A 323 -13.24 10.28 11.22
CA ILE A 323 -12.40 9.51 10.30
C ILE A 323 -13.03 9.49 8.91
N ASP A 324 -12.27 9.91 7.90
CA ASP A 324 -12.66 9.90 6.48
C ASP A 324 -12.27 8.59 5.77
N GLY A 325 -11.36 7.80 6.32
CA GLY A 325 -10.95 6.52 5.77
C GLY A 325 -9.97 5.76 6.65
N VAL A 326 -9.85 4.46 6.40
CA VAL A 326 -8.94 3.55 7.11
C VAL A 326 -7.97 2.93 6.13
N LEU A 327 -6.68 3.11 6.38
CA LEU A 327 -5.57 2.49 5.66
C LEU A 327 -5.14 1.23 6.41
N VAL A 328 -5.09 0.08 5.73
CA VAL A 328 -4.58 -1.17 6.29
C VAL A 328 -3.39 -1.65 5.48
N ALA A 329 -2.20 -1.58 6.06
CA ALA A 329 -0.95 -1.91 5.38
C ALA A 329 -0.67 -3.43 5.33
N GLY A 330 -1.69 -4.24 5.08
CA GLY A 330 -1.61 -5.69 4.88
C GLY A 330 -1.76 -6.52 6.15
N ASP A 331 -1.73 -7.84 5.97
CA ASP A 331 -1.96 -8.86 6.98
C ASP A 331 -3.26 -8.61 7.78
N LEU A 332 -4.37 -8.48 7.02
CA LEU A 332 -5.70 -8.29 7.57
C LEU A 332 -6.15 -9.54 8.34
N ILE A 333 -5.84 -10.70 7.78
CA ILE A 333 -6.27 -12.01 8.29
C ILE A 333 -5.05 -12.91 8.52
N GLN A 334 -5.20 -13.88 9.43
CA GLN A 334 -4.11 -14.80 9.79
C GLN A 334 -3.78 -15.80 8.68
N LYS A 335 -4.77 -16.16 7.87
CA LYS A 335 -4.64 -17.06 6.73
C LYS A 335 -5.61 -16.65 5.65
N ALA A 336 -5.26 -16.88 4.40
CA ALA A 336 -6.10 -16.61 3.24
C ALA A 336 -7.35 -17.49 3.18
N GLU A 337 -8.21 -17.42 4.20
CA GLU A 337 -9.46 -18.14 4.33
C GLU A 337 -10.66 -17.18 4.26
N VAL A 338 -11.66 -17.54 3.45
CA VAL A 338 -12.88 -16.72 3.26
C VAL A 338 -13.58 -16.42 4.59
N THR A 339 -13.61 -17.39 5.52
CA THR A 339 -14.22 -17.20 6.85
C THR A 339 -13.51 -16.11 7.65
N MET A 340 -12.18 -16.07 7.61
CA MET A 340 -11.41 -15.03 8.29
C MET A 340 -11.64 -13.65 7.67
N ALA A 341 -11.73 -13.57 6.33
CA ALA A 341 -12.08 -12.34 5.63
C ALA A 341 -13.52 -11.87 5.96
N GLN A 342 -14.47 -12.81 6.12
CA GLN A 342 -15.83 -12.49 6.58
C GLN A 342 -15.83 -11.97 8.02
N ASN A 343 -15.03 -12.57 8.91
CA ASN A 343 -14.88 -12.09 10.29
C ASN A 343 -14.28 -10.68 10.31
N PHE A 344 -13.22 -10.43 9.56
CA PHE A 344 -12.62 -9.10 9.43
C PHE A 344 -13.65 -8.07 8.96
N LYS A 345 -14.37 -8.39 7.88
CA LYS A 345 -15.44 -7.54 7.33
C LYS A 345 -16.48 -7.20 8.38
N ALA A 346 -17.00 -8.19 9.09
CA ALA A 346 -18.01 -8.00 10.11
C ALA A 346 -17.52 -7.08 11.25
N LEU A 347 -16.28 -7.28 11.71
CA LEU A 347 -15.66 -6.44 12.75
C LEU A 347 -15.43 -5.00 12.29
N TYR A 348 -15.07 -4.80 11.03
CA TYR A 348 -14.95 -3.46 10.45
C TYR A 348 -16.32 -2.77 10.40
N GLU A 349 -17.32 -3.46 9.89
CA GLU A 349 -18.71 -2.96 9.74
C GLU A 349 -19.43 -2.75 11.08
N GLU A 350 -18.95 -3.33 12.17
CA GLU A 350 -19.42 -3.01 13.51
C GLU A 350 -19.10 -1.55 13.92
N VAL A 351 -17.98 -1.00 13.43
CA VAL A 351 -17.50 0.34 13.80
C VAL A 351 -17.76 1.38 12.71
N PHE A 352 -17.58 0.99 11.44
CA PHE A 352 -17.68 1.88 10.29
C PHE A 352 -18.55 1.29 9.18
N ASN A 353 -19.36 2.12 8.56
CA ASN A 353 -19.98 1.80 7.28
C ASN A 353 -18.95 2.06 6.15
N PRO A 354 -18.58 1.06 5.32
CA PRO A 354 -17.55 1.21 4.29
C PRO A 354 -17.89 2.21 3.18
N THR A 355 -19.18 2.60 3.04
CA THR A 355 -19.61 3.66 2.14
C THR A 355 -19.31 5.07 2.67
N ASP A 356 -19.29 5.23 3.98
CA ASP A 356 -19.07 6.52 4.64
C ASP A 356 -17.60 6.69 5.03
N VAL A 357 -17.00 5.60 5.53
CA VAL A 357 -15.58 5.51 5.89
C VAL A 357 -14.97 4.35 5.09
N PRO A 358 -14.42 4.62 3.90
CA PRO A 358 -13.84 3.59 3.04
C PRO A 358 -12.58 2.99 3.65
N MET A 359 -12.39 1.68 3.43
CA MET A 359 -11.18 0.98 3.78
C MET A 359 -10.30 0.77 2.55
N ILE A 360 -9.10 1.32 2.58
CA ILE A 360 -8.08 1.10 1.57
C ILE A 360 -7.03 0.16 2.17
N TYR A 361 -6.79 -0.96 1.53
CA TYR A 361 -5.84 -1.95 2.00
C TYR A 361 -4.90 -2.43 0.89
N THR A 362 -3.74 -2.89 1.29
CA THR A 362 -2.87 -3.76 0.50
C THR A 362 -2.91 -5.16 1.09
N VAL A 363 -2.43 -6.13 0.34
CA VAL A 363 -2.40 -7.54 0.77
C VAL A 363 -1.02 -7.86 1.33
N GLY A 364 -1.00 -8.51 2.50
CA GLY A 364 0.22 -9.02 3.12
C GLY A 364 0.43 -10.52 2.84
N ASN A 365 1.52 -11.07 3.36
CA ASN A 365 1.87 -12.48 3.14
C ASN A 365 0.88 -13.45 3.79
N HIS A 366 0.28 -13.11 4.92
CA HIS A 366 -0.76 -13.90 5.56
C HIS A 366 -2.06 -13.92 4.77
N ASP A 367 -2.42 -12.80 4.15
CA ASP A 367 -3.61 -12.66 3.31
C ASP A 367 -3.53 -13.48 2.02
N MET A 368 -2.32 -13.88 1.62
CA MET A 368 -2.05 -14.66 0.42
C MET A 368 -1.83 -16.15 0.71
N ASN A 369 -1.56 -16.55 1.95
CA ASN A 369 -1.19 -17.92 2.31
C ASN A 369 -2.34 -18.67 3.01
N PRO A 370 -3.00 -19.63 2.35
CA PRO A 370 -4.14 -20.33 2.92
C PRO A 370 -3.75 -21.42 3.93
N LYS A 371 -2.50 -21.91 3.88
CA LYS A 371 -2.08 -23.07 4.67
C LYS A 371 -1.11 -22.77 5.79
N TYR A 372 -0.51 -21.58 5.76
CA TYR A 372 0.56 -21.22 6.68
C TYR A 372 1.80 -22.15 6.61
N ASP A 373 2.03 -22.72 5.43
CA ASP A 373 3.11 -23.68 5.18
C ASP A 373 4.25 -23.09 4.34
N TRP A 374 4.26 -21.76 4.18
CA TRP A 374 5.25 -20.98 3.45
C TRP A 374 5.44 -21.42 1.99
N THR A 375 4.44 -22.08 1.41
CA THR A 375 4.41 -22.28 -0.04
C THR A 375 4.14 -20.94 -0.73
N PRO A 376 4.74 -20.68 -1.90
CA PRO A 376 4.50 -19.44 -2.62
C PRO A 376 3.01 -19.19 -2.80
N SER A 377 2.56 -18.06 -2.29
CA SER A 377 1.19 -17.62 -2.35
C SER A 377 0.85 -17.08 -3.73
N THR A 378 -0.40 -17.13 -4.10
CA THR A 378 -0.87 -16.67 -5.40
C THR A 378 -1.83 -15.50 -5.25
N VAL A 379 -1.84 -14.61 -6.24
CA VAL A 379 -2.79 -13.50 -6.37
C VAL A 379 -4.26 -13.97 -6.34
N ALA A 380 -4.53 -15.23 -6.73
CA ALA A 380 -5.88 -15.80 -6.70
C ALA A 380 -6.54 -15.78 -5.32
N GLN A 381 -5.75 -15.85 -4.24
CA GLN A 381 -6.26 -15.81 -2.88
C GLN A 381 -6.63 -14.39 -2.45
N SER A 382 -5.83 -13.39 -2.86
CA SER A 382 -6.18 -11.98 -2.69
C SER A 382 -7.49 -11.63 -3.39
N VAL A 383 -7.73 -12.20 -4.57
CA VAL A 383 -8.99 -12.05 -5.32
C VAL A 383 -10.18 -12.62 -4.53
N ALA A 384 -10.02 -13.79 -3.91
CA ALA A 384 -11.07 -14.40 -3.09
C ALA A 384 -11.43 -13.55 -1.86
N MET A 385 -10.42 -12.96 -1.21
CA MET A 385 -10.61 -12.04 -0.09
C MET A 385 -11.35 -10.76 -0.53
N ALA A 386 -10.91 -10.14 -1.62
CA ALA A 386 -11.55 -8.94 -2.15
C ALA A 386 -13.00 -9.17 -2.58
N ASN A 387 -13.31 -10.33 -3.15
CA ASN A 387 -14.70 -10.73 -3.46
C ASN A 387 -15.57 -10.85 -2.21
N THR A 388 -14.97 -11.21 -1.06
CA THR A 388 -15.67 -11.28 0.23
C THR A 388 -16.08 -9.90 0.72
N PHE A 389 -15.24 -8.88 0.52
CA PHE A 389 -15.58 -7.51 0.90
C PHE A 389 -16.73 -6.94 0.08
N GLY A 390 -16.76 -7.18 -1.24
CA GLY A 390 -17.80 -6.71 -2.15
C GLY A 390 -17.59 -5.26 -2.62
N ASP A 391 -18.47 -4.78 -3.49
CA ASP A 391 -18.29 -3.53 -4.24
C ASP A 391 -18.25 -2.27 -3.37
N ASP A 392 -18.88 -2.29 -2.20
CA ASP A 392 -18.93 -1.13 -1.31
C ASP A 392 -17.54 -0.70 -0.82
N TYR A 393 -16.60 -1.64 -0.70
CA TYR A 393 -15.22 -1.39 -0.30
C TYR A 393 -14.35 -0.81 -1.41
N PHE A 394 -14.87 -0.72 -2.64
CA PHE A 394 -14.14 -0.26 -3.82
C PHE A 394 -14.73 0.99 -4.48
N LYS A 395 -15.72 1.61 -3.85
CA LYS A 395 -16.41 2.80 -4.40
C LYS A 395 -15.49 4.02 -4.58
N THR A 396 -14.42 4.11 -3.81
CA THR A 396 -13.43 5.19 -3.92
C THR A 396 -12.33 4.91 -4.93
N ASP A 397 -12.34 3.73 -5.56
CA ASP A 397 -11.35 3.39 -6.58
C ASP A 397 -11.63 4.17 -7.85
N ILE A 398 -10.65 4.95 -8.30
CA ILE A 398 -10.71 5.72 -9.53
C ILE A 398 -10.00 5.04 -10.70
N ASP A 399 -9.15 4.05 -10.43
CA ASP A 399 -8.54 3.19 -11.43
C ASP A 399 -9.00 1.73 -11.26
N ASN A 400 -9.65 1.20 -12.30
CA ASN A 400 -10.13 -0.19 -12.34
C ASN A 400 -9.19 -1.12 -13.12
N THR A 401 -8.14 -0.62 -13.74
CA THR A 401 -7.28 -1.39 -14.66
C THR A 401 -6.55 -2.52 -13.94
N MET A 402 -6.03 -2.24 -12.75
CA MET A 402 -5.30 -3.21 -11.92
C MET A 402 -6.19 -3.90 -10.88
N ARG A 403 -7.39 -3.40 -10.66
CA ARG A 403 -8.34 -3.92 -9.66
C ARG A 403 -8.70 -5.39 -9.90
N ASN A 404 -8.87 -5.81 -11.15
CA ASN A 404 -9.26 -7.18 -11.48
C ASN A 404 -8.27 -8.24 -11.01
N ASN A 405 -7.01 -7.84 -10.81
CA ASN A 405 -5.95 -8.69 -10.29
C ASN A 405 -5.62 -8.39 -8.82
N TYR A 406 -6.25 -7.37 -8.23
CA TYR A 406 -6.03 -6.85 -6.87
C TYR A 406 -4.56 -6.52 -6.55
N GLU A 407 -3.76 -6.26 -7.57
CA GLU A 407 -2.34 -5.92 -7.43
C GLU A 407 -2.13 -4.43 -7.13
N ALA A 408 -3.05 -3.57 -7.55
CA ALA A 408 -2.98 -2.14 -7.29
C ALA A 408 -4.37 -1.49 -7.28
N ARG A 409 -4.48 -0.42 -6.48
CA ARG A 409 -5.68 0.42 -6.34
C ARG A 409 -5.28 1.87 -6.31
N HIS A 410 -6.03 2.73 -7.00
CA HIS A 410 -5.93 4.17 -6.87
C HIS A 410 -7.25 4.71 -6.33
N CYS A 411 -7.22 5.23 -5.13
CA CYS A 411 -8.37 5.79 -4.44
C CYS A 411 -8.17 7.29 -4.19
N VAL A 412 -9.25 8.03 -4.05
CA VAL A 412 -9.21 9.44 -3.65
C VAL A 412 -10.17 9.69 -2.50
N ILE A 413 -9.67 10.24 -1.40
CA ILE A 413 -10.45 10.64 -0.23
C ILE A 413 -10.08 12.09 0.10
N GLY A 414 -11.07 12.97 0.22
CA GLY A 414 -10.83 14.38 0.54
C GLY A 414 -9.87 15.10 -0.43
N GLY A 415 -9.77 14.63 -1.67
CA GLY A 415 -8.82 15.13 -2.66
C GLY A 415 -7.39 14.64 -2.50
N TYR A 416 -7.11 13.72 -1.58
CA TYR A 416 -5.83 13.06 -1.43
C TYR A 416 -5.81 11.73 -2.18
N HIS A 417 -4.76 11.50 -2.94
CA HIS A 417 -4.56 10.27 -3.70
C HIS A 417 -3.91 9.20 -2.83
N ILE A 418 -4.46 8.00 -2.87
CA ILE A 418 -3.98 6.82 -2.14
C ILE A 418 -3.75 5.71 -3.15
N LEU A 419 -2.50 5.31 -3.28
CA LEU A 419 -2.05 4.26 -4.20
C LEU A 419 -1.66 3.03 -3.38
N ALA A 420 -2.52 2.03 -3.34
CA ALA A 420 -2.21 0.76 -2.69
C ALA A 420 -1.62 -0.21 -3.71
N VAL A 421 -0.44 -0.76 -3.43
CA VAL A 421 0.24 -1.75 -4.26
C VAL A 421 0.50 -3.02 -3.47
N THR A 422 0.13 -4.15 -4.07
CA THR A 422 0.23 -5.48 -3.46
C THR A 422 1.39 -6.24 -4.08
N PRO A 423 2.26 -6.86 -3.28
CA PRO A 423 3.25 -7.78 -3.81
C PRO A 423 2.57 -9.00 -4.45
N ASN A 424 3.15 -9.54 -5.52
CA ASN A 424 2.67 -10.75 -6.17
C ASN A 424 3.46 -12.01 -5.77
N GLY A 425 4.36 -11.87 -4.81
CA GLY A 425 5.13 -12.93 -4.17
C GLY A 425 5.72 -12.45 -2.87
N ASP A 426 5.89 -13.36 -1.92
CA ASP A 426 6.38 -13.11 -0.56
C ASP A 426 7.77 -13.71 -0.30
N GLN A 427 8.21 -14.68 -1.11
CA GLN A 427 9.50 -15.37 -0.93
C GLN A 427 10.18 -15.66 -2.29
N PRO A 428 10.88 -14.70 -2.91
CA PRO A 428 11.14 -13.33 -2.47
C PRO A 428 9.94 -12.39 -2.69
N ILE A 429 9.92 -11.26 -1.99
CA ILE A 429 8.94 -10.19 -2.23
C ILE A 429 9.15 -9.65 -3.66
N THR A 430 8.12 -9.79 -4.46
CA THR A 430 8.11 -9.33 -5.87
C THR A 430 6.86 -8.52 -6.16
N TYR A 431 6.95 -7.67 -7.18
CA TYR A 431 5.82 -6.93 -7.75
C TYR A 431 5.76 -7.16 -9.24
N SER A 432 4.58 -7.19 -9.79
CA SER A 432 4.38 -7.24 -11.23
C SER A 432 5.05 -6.02 -11.91
N PRO A 433 5.80 -6.18 -13.00
CA PRO A 433 6.36 -5.06 -13.76
C PRO A 433 5.31 -4.03 -14.19
N ASN A 434 4.08 -4.48 -14.44
CA ASN A 434 2.97 -3.60 -14.78
C ASN A 434 2.57 -2.71 -13.61
N VAL A 435 2.56 -3.25 -12.37
CA VAL A 435 2.29 -2.48 -11.15
C VAL A 435 3.35 -1.41 -10.92
N ILE A 436 4.63 -1.75 -11.12
CA ILE A 436 5.73 -0.81 -10.95
C ILE A 436 5.62 0.35 -11.96
N THR A 437 5.35 0.01 -13.22
CA THR A 437 5.14 1.01 -14.29
C THR A 437 3.90 1.86 -14.01
N TRP A 438 2.81 1.25 -13.60
CA TRP A 438 1.56 1.91 -13.24
C TRP A 438 1.78 2.89 -12.07
N LEU A 439 2.46 2.46 -11.01
CA LEU A 439 2.74 3.32 -9.86
C LEU A 439 3.53 4.57 -10.26
N ASP A 440 4.58 4.40 -11.09
CA ASP A 440 5.38 5.52 -11.60
C ASP A 440 4.52 6.49 -12.43
N GLN A 441 3.67 5.97 -13.30
CA GLN A 441 2.76 6.78 -14.12
C GLN A 441 1.72 7.54 -13.29
N GLN A 442 1.12 6.88 -12.27
CA GLN A 442 0.15 7.54 -11.39
C GLN A 442 0.83 8.66 -10.58
N LEU A 443 1.98 8.40 -9.98
CA LEU A 443 2.73 9.39 -9.22
C LEU A 443 3.16 10.58 -10.09
N ASP A 444 3.62 10.34 -11.31
CA ASP A 444 3.99 11.38 -12.27
C ASP A 444 2.78 12.28 -12.65
N ALA A 445 1.64 11.65 -12.93
CA ALA A 445 0.41 12.38 -13.27
C ALA A 445 -0.09 13.23 -12.10
N ILE A 446 -0.15 12.66 -10.90
CA ILE A 446 -0.61 13.35 -9.68
C ILE A 446 0.33 14.53 -9.37
N THR A 447 1.64 14.31 -9.39
CA THR A 447 2.64 15.34 -9.09
C THR A 447 2.54 16.53 -10.03
N LYS A 448 2.31 16.29 -11.31
CA LYS A 448 2.12 17.34 -12.31
C LYS A 448 0.86 18.17 -12.12
N THR A 449 -0.17 17.60 -11.50
CA THR A 449 -1.45 18.28 -11.29
C THR A 449 -1.59 18.91 -9.92
N ASP A 450 -0.92 18.36 -8.90
CA ASP A 450 -0.98 18.84 -7.52
C ASP A 450 0.37 18.67 -6.79
N PRO A 451 1.37 19.50 -7.10
CA PRO A 451 2.74 19.34 -6.61
C PRO A 451 2.89 19.60 -5.11
N ASN A 452 1.92 20.28 -4.48
CA ASN A 452 1.98 20.67 -3.06
C ASN A 452 1.13 19.79 -2.15
N ARG A 453 0.65 18.64 -2.63
CA ARG A 453 -0.16 17.70 -1.84
C ARG A 453 0.55 16.38 -1.65
N TYR A 454 0.46 15.82 -0.46
CA TYR A 454 0.96 14.48 -0.19
C TYR A 454 0.20 13.42 -1.00
N VAL A 455 0.94 12.42 -1.47
CA VAL A 455 0.39 11.22 -2.09
C VAL A 455 0.71 10.04 -1.18
N ILE A 456 -0.34 9.32 -0.78
CA ILE A 456 -0.20 8.17 0.11
C ILE A 456 0.09 6.93 -0.74
N VAL A 457 1.15 6.22 -0.41
CA VAL A 457 1.46 4.90 -0.98
C VAL A 457 1.33 3.86 0.12
N LEU A 458 0.54 2.83 -0.12
CA LEU A 458 0.30 1.75 0.84
C LEU A 458 0.86 0.45 0.27
N THR A 459 1.76 -0.19 1.00
CA THR A 459 2.28 -1.52 0.66
C THR A 459 2.72 -2.26 1.94
N HIS A 460 2.51 -3.58 1.98
CA HIS A 460 2.77 -4.36 3.19
C HIS A 460 4.26 -4.48 3.55
N PRO A 461 5.14 -4.95 2.64
CA PRO A 461 6.54 -5.06 2.97
C PRO A 461 7.22 -3.69 3.08
N MET A 462 8.20 -3.60 3.94
CA MET A 462 9.01 -2.39 4.07
C MET A 462 9.90 -2.16 2.86
N ILE A 463 10.23 -0.89 2.62
CA ILE A 463 11.25 -0.53 1.66
C ILE A 463 12.62 -0.58 2.35
N TYR A 464 13.56 -1.27 1.73
CA TYR A 464 14.90 -1.46 2.26
C TYR A 464 15.60 -0.12 2.58
N ASN A 465 16.30 -0.09 3.71
CA ASN A 465 17.07 1.06 4.20
C ASN A 465 16.22 2.33 4.43
N THR A 466 15.02 2.14 4.98
CA THR A 466 14.13 3.25 5.37
C THR A 466 13.84 3.21 6.88
N ILE A 467 12.69 2.65 7.27
CA ILE A 467 12.21 2.61 8.65
C ILE A 467 12.89 1.52 9.48
N TYR A 468 12.66 1.56 10.80
CA TYR A 468 13.15 0.58 11.76
C TYR A 468 12.87 -0.86 11.33
N GLY A 469 13.88 -1.67 11.29
CA GLY A 469 13.83 -3.06 10.85
C GLY A 469 13.97 -3.29 9.34
N SER A 470 13.94 -2.25 8.51
CA SER A 470 14.02 -2.40 7.04
C SER A 470 15.40 -2.80 6.51
N LEU A 471 16.44 -2.80 7.35
CA LEU A 471 17.78 -3.34 7.04
C LEU A 471 17.87 -4.85 7.25
N LEU A 472 16.86 -5.48 7.84
CA LEU A 472 16.87 -6.89 8.18
C LEU A 472 16.86 -7.76 6.91
N GLY A 473 17.72 -8.76 6.89
CA GLY A 473 17.73 -9.78 5.84
C GLY A 473 18.82 -9.66 4.76
N GLU A 474 19.63 -8.59 4.72
CA GLU A 474 20.75 -8.51 3.76
C GLU A 474 22.12 -8.86 4.36
N ASP A 475 22.40 -8.49 5.60
CA ASP A 475 23.73 -8.63 6.20
C ASP A 475 23.83 -9.77 7.23
N GLY A 476 23.00 -10.79 7.13
CA GLY A 476 22.93 -11.87 8.13
C GLY A 476 22.33 -11.40 9.44
N GLY A 477 21.75 -10.20 9.45
CA GLY A 477 20.97 -9.69 10.56
C GLY A 477 19.69 -10.48 10.70
N VAL A 478 19.52 -11.07 11.80
CA VAL A 478 18.40 -11.32 12.59
C VAL A 478 17.37 -12.36 12.14
N TRP A 479 16.79 -12.24 11.01
CA TRP A 479 15.99 -13.31 10.43
C TRP A 479 16.89 -14.04 9.45
N THR A 480 17.32 -15.24 9.81
CA THR A 480 18.26 -16.07 9.04
C THR A 480 17.72 -16.54 7.68
N SER A 481 16.80 -15.80 7.08
CA SER A 481 16.41 -16.05 5.72
C SER A 481 17.58 -15.67 4.81
N THR A 482 18.17 -16.65 4.15
CA THR A 482 19.15 -16.47 3.07
C THR A 482 18.50 -15.94 1.78
N LEU A 483 17.20 -15.64 1.82
CA LEU A 483 16.44 -15.15 0.68
C LEU A 483 16.49 -13.62 0.65
N PRO A 484 17.09 -13.01 -0.38
CA PRO A 484 17.03 -11.56 -0.56
C PRO A 484 15.56 -11.12 -0.75
N ASN A 485 15.23 -9.93 -0.27
CA ASN A 485 13.88 -9.35 -0.32
C ASN A 485 12.79 -10.22 0.35
N TYR A 486 13.07 -10.83 1.48
CA TYR A 486 12.04 -11.55 2.25
C TYR A 486 11.28 -10.63 3.21
N TRP A 487 11.99 -9.74 3.94
CA TRP A 487 11.41 -8.85 4.94
C TRP A 487 11.25 -7.42 4.44
N ALA A 488 12.15 -6.98 3.59
CA ALA A 488 12.11 -5.66 2.96
C ALA A 488 12.40 -5.79 1.47
N THR A 489 11.93 -4.85 0.67
CA THR A 489 12.08 -4.85 -0.77
C THR A 489 12.83 -3.62 -1.28
N ARG A 490 13.64 -3.79 -2.32
CA ARG A 490 14.24 -2.67 -3.08
C ARG A 490 13.47 -2.31 -4.35
N VAL A 491 12.48 -3.14 -4.70
CA VAL A 491 11.84 -3.07 -6.02
C VAL A 491 11.16 -1.73 -6.27
N LEU A 492 10.52 -1.16 -5.24
CA LEU A 492 9.81 0.13 -5.37
C LEU A 492 10.69 1.37 -5.17
N THR A 493 11.93 1.20 -4.66
CA THR A 493 12.84 2.33 -4.35
C THR A 493 13.03 3.25 -5.55
N GLY A 494 13.33 2.68 -6.73
CA GLY A 494 13.59 3.45 -7.95
C GLY A 494 12.40 4.25 -8.48
N VAL A 495 11.18 3.94 -8.05
CA VAL A 495 9.99 4.74 -8.32
C VAL A 495 9.82 5.81 -7.24
N LEU A 496 9.76 5.40 -5.96
CA LEU A 496 9.40 6.29 -4.85
C LEU A 496 10.39 7.45 -4.67
N GLU A 497 11.68 7.23 -4.91
CA GLU A 497 12.73 8.26 -4.76
C GLU A 497 12.60 9.44 -5.73
N LYS A 498 11.76 9.34 -6.77
CA LYS A 498 11.48 10.42 -7.72
C LYS A 498 10.47 11.44 -7.20
N TYR A 499 9.69 11.07 -6.17
CA TYR A 499 8.50 11.81 -5.75
C TYR A 499 8.55 12.21 -4.27
N PRO A 500 9.12 13.38 -3.94
CA PRO A 500 9.27 13.85 -2.55
C PRO A 500 7.96 13.97 -1.76
N GLN A 501 6.83 14.14 -2.44
CA GLN A 501 5.51 14.22 -1.82
C GLN A 501 4.92 12.87 -1.40
N VAL A 502 5.58 11.76 -1.70
CA VAL A 502 5.10 10.45 -1.26
C VAL A 502 5.25 10.31 0.24
N VAL A 503 4.20 9.83 0.88
CA VAL A 503 4.23 9.25 2.22
C VAL A 503 3.80 7.79 2.12
N SER A 504 4.70 6.86 2.47
CA SER A 504 4.43 5.43 2.36
C SER A 504 4.23 4.77 3.73
N PHE A 505 3.22 3.90 3.82
CA PHE A 505 2.89 3.16 5.04
C PHE A 505 3.14 1.67 4.83
N HIS A 506 3.75 1.03 5.84
CA HIS A 506 4.25 -0.35 5.79
C HIS A 506 3.88 -1.13 7.03
N GLY A 507 3.76 -2.45 6.90
CA GLY A 507 3.56 -3.42 7.99
C GLY A 507 4.67 -4.46 8.05
N HIS A 508 4.27 -5.72 8.27
CA HIS A 508 5.07 -6.95 8.15
C HIS A 508 5.96 -7.30 9.34
N LEU A 509 6.69 -6.37 9.93
CA LEU A 509 7.62 -6.69 11.02
C LEU A 509 7.05 -6.51 12.43
N HIS A 510 5.90 -5.86 12.58
CA HIS A 510 5.26 -5.62 13.87
C HIS A 510 6.10 -4.81 14.86
N PHE A 511 7.08 -4.04 14.37
CA PHE A 511 7.97 -3.29 15.26
C PHE A 511 7.25 -2.10 15.89
N PRO A 512 7.57 -1.74 17.16
CA PRO A 512 6.84 -0.73 17.90
C PRO A 512 7.04 0.66 17.30
N ILE A 513 5.95 1.40 17.16
CA ILE A 513 5.98 2.80 16.69
C ILE A 513 6.43 3.79 17.75
N ASN A 514 6.68 3.32 18.98
CA ASN A 514 7.40 4.12 20.01
C ASN A 514 8.80 4.49 19.53
N ASP A 515 9.45 3.58 18.79
CA ASP A 515 10.79 3.83 18.29
C ASP A 515 10.77 4.96 17.25
N PRO A 516 11.58 6.02 17.41
CA PRO A 516 11.59 7.17 16.50
C PRO A 516 11.98 6.78 15.08
N ARG A 517 12.69 5.66 14.89
CA ARG A 517 13.04 5.11 13.58
C ARG A 517 11.87 4.52 12.83
N SER A 518 10.68 4.39 13.46
CA SER A 518 9.43 4.00 12.77
C SER A 518 8.98 5.01 11.70
N LEU A 519 9.47 6.26 11.79
CA LEU A 519 9.35 7.28 10.76
C LEU A 519 10.73 7.54 10.15
N TRP A 520 10.81 7.56 8.85
CA TRP A 520 12.00 7.88 8.07
C TRP A 520 11.69 8.93 7.00
N GLN A 521 12.58 9.90 6.85
CA GLN A 521 12.59 10.84 5.74
C GLN A 521 13.92 10.79 5.00
N GLY A 522 13.87 10.53 3.69
CA GLY A 522 15.01 10.52 2.79
C GLY A 522 14.65 11.23 1.50
N LYS A 523 14.42 10.52 0.41
CA LYS A 523 13.87 11.06 -0.86
C LYS A 523 12.34 11.18 -0.82
N TRP A 524 11.70 10.47 0.07
CA TRP A 524 10.27 10.53 0.41
C TRP A 524 10.10 10.27 1.89
N THR A 525 8.88 10.21 2.40
CA THR A 525 8.58 9.84 3.79
C THR A 525 8.07 8.41 3.88
N ALA A 526 8.59 7.60 4.80
CA ALA A 526 8.13 6.24 5.06
C ALA A 526 7.79 6.04 6.54
N LEU A 527 6.73 5.26 6.83
CA LEU A 527 6.26 4.91 8.18
C LEU A 527 5.98 3.42 8.30
N GLY A 528 6.46 2.83 9.40
CA GLY A 528 6.02 1.50 9.82
C GLY A 528 4.80 1.64 10.72
N CYS A 529 3.70 0.92 10.42
CA CYS A 529 2.44 1.04 11.15
C CYS A 529 2.39 0.26 12.47
N GLY A 530 3.47 -0.43 12.84
CA GLY A 530 3.42 -1.35 13.98
C GLY A 530 2.52 -2.56 13.70
N SER A 531 1.74 -2.96 14.69
CA SER A 531 0.75 -4.03 14.55
C SER A 531 -0.40 -3.80 15.54
N THR A 532 -1.61 -4.18 15.18
CA THR A 532 -2.71 -4.20 16.14
C THR A 532 -2.78 -5.51 16.93
N ARG A 533 -2.07 -6.56 16.51
CA ARG A 533 -2.14 -7.90 17.09
C ARG A 533 -1.11 -8.12 18.19
N TYR A 534 0.17 -8.15 17.84
CA TYR A 534 1.30 -8.38 18.75
C TYR A 534 2.55 -7.66 18.25
N MET A 535 3.52 -7.53 19.14
CA MET A 535 4.80 -6.90 18.84
C MET A 535 5.87 -7.94 18.52
N ALA A 536 6.75 -7.62 17.62
CA ALA A 536 8.03 -8.28 17.42
C ALA A 536 9.18 -7.26 17.44
N ILE A 537 10.40 -7.75 17.57
CA ILE A 537 11.62 -6.93 17.53
C ILE A 537 12.75 -7.76 16.92
N GLU A 538 13.84 -7.09 16.51
CA GLU A 538 15.03 -7.76 15.97
C GLU A 538 15.61 -8.77 16.98
N PRO A 539 16.05 -9.95 16.55
CA PRO A 539 16.77 -10.91 17.38
C PRO A 539 18.21 -10.46 17.60
N ALA A 540 18.46 -9.71 18.63
CA ALA A 540 19.80 -9.22 18.99
C ALA A 540 20.42 -9.97 20.17
N GLY A 541 19.93 -11.20 20.46
CA GLY A 541 20.39 -11.99 21.61
C GLY A 541 19.87 -11.46 22.94
N TRP A 542 18.62 -10.98 22.97
CA TRP A 542 17.94 -10.50 24.17
C TRP A 542 17.75 -11.63 25.19
N GLU A 543 18.00 -11.33 26.46
CA GLU A 543 17.76 -12.27 27.54
C GLU A 543 16.25 -12.50 27.74
N GLY A 544 15.89 -13.77 27.94
CA GLY A 544 14.51 -14.16 28.19
C GLY A 544 13.61 -14.21 26.97
N ILE A 545 14.17 -14.01 25.76
CA ILE A 545 13.41 -13.99 24.53
C ILE A 545 13.87 -15.15 23.63
N SER A 546 12.92 -15.81 23.00
CA SER A 546 13.21 -16.78 21.95
C SER A 546 13.72 -16.08 20.70
N ASN A 547 14.84 -16.55 20.13
CA ASN A 547 15.39 -15.98 18.91
C ASN A 547 14.71 -16.48 17.62
N THR A 548 13.59 -17.22 17.72
CA THR A 548 12.89 -17.73 16.52
C THR A 548 11.44 -18.11 16.85
N PRO A 549 10.47 -17.31 16.53
CA PRO A 549 10.49 -15.91 16.14
C PRO A 549 10.80 -15.00 17.33
N THR A 550 11.25 -13.78 17.07
CA THR A 550 11.58 -12.82 18.11
C THR A 550 10.33 -12.15 18.67
N VAL A 551 9.49 -12.93 19.25
CA VAL A 551 8.28 -12.48 19.93
C VAL A 551 8.56 -12.42 21.41
N MET A 552 8.35 -11.25 22.01
CA MET A 552 8.50 -11.02 23.44
C MET A 552 7.50 -11.85 24.23
N ASN A 553 7.83 -12.24 25.50
CA ASN A 553 6.90 -12.96 26.35
C ASN A 553 5.58 -12.19 26.61
N ASP A 554 5.64 -10.87 26.57
CA ASP A 554 4.52 -9.94 26.74
C ASP A 554 4.06 -9.27 25.45
N ALA A 555 4.49 -9.78 24.29
CA ALA A 555 4.19 -9.22 22.97
C ALA A 555 2.70 -9.01 22.71
N ASN A 556 1.85 -9.78 23.37
CA ASN A 556 0.41 -9.62 23.24
C ASN A 556 -0.17 -8.44 24.04
N ASN A 557 0.62 -7.81 24.94
CA ASN A 557 0.26 -6.58 25.63
C ASN A 557 0.58 -5.35 24.77
N PHE A 558 0.26 -5.41 23.49
CA PHE A 558 0.63 -4.45 22.48
C PHE A 558 -0.49 -4.34 21.43
N SER A 559 -0.78 -3.11 21.01
CA SER A 559 -1.61 -2.81 19.86
C SER A 559 -1.40 -1.35 19.49
N GLN A 560 -0.88 -1.06 18.31
CA GLN A 560 -0.48 0.29 17.90
C GLN A 560 -0.87 0.61 16.46
N GLY A 561 -0.89 1.91 16.14
CA GLY A 561 -1.15 2.47 14.82
C GLY A 561 -1.17 3.99 14.85
N TYR A 562 -1.63 4.61 13.77
CA TYR A 562 -1.59 6.06 13.59
C TYR A 562 -2.97 6.65 13.30
N LEU A 563 -3.19 7.87 13.82
CA LEU A 563 -4.12 8.82 13.26
C LEU A 563 -3.31 9.82 12.41
N VAL A 564 -3.62 9.89 11.11
CA VAL A 564 -2.96 10.77 10.14
C VAL A 564 -3.94 11.88 9.78
N GLN A 565 -3.57 13.12 10.02
CA GLN A 565 -4.42 14.27 9.74
C GLN A 565 -3.72 15.26 8.81
N PHE A 566 -4.48 15.79 7.86
CA PHE A 566 -4.03 16.86 6.98
C PHE A 566 -4.86 18.10 7.27
N ASP A 567 -4.19 19.25 7.40
CA ASP A 567 -4.88 20.52 7.52
C ASP A 567 -5.25 21.07 6.13
N VAL A 568 -5.99 22.17 6.14
CA VAL A 568 -6.41 22.87 4.90
C VAL A 568 -5.23 23.40 4.07
N ASN A 569 -4.03 23.53 4.63
CA ASN A 569 -2.82 23.94 3.93
C ASN A 569 -2.05 22.74 3.33
N GLY A 570 -2.46 21.51 3.64
CA GLY A 570 -1.78 20.29 3.20
C GLY A 570 -0.64 19.85 4.11
N ASN A 571 -0.43 20.50 5.27
CA ASN A 571 0.48 20.00 6.29
C ASN A 571 -0.08 18.72 6.89
N MET A 572 0.81 17.82 7.30
CA MET A 572 0.44 16.52 7.86
C MET A 572 0.84 16.42 9.33
N ARG A 573 -0.09 15.93 10.15
CA ARG A 573 0.15 15.51 11.53
C ARG A 573 -0.09 14.03 11.67
N ILE A 574 0.81 13.32 12.36
CA ILE A 574 0.70 11.89 12.63
C ILE A 574 0.72 11.68 14.13
N VAL A 575 -0.41 11.29 14.69
CA VAL A 575 -0.56 10.94 16.11
C VAL A 575 -0.30 9.44 16.26
N LYS A 576 0.68 9.09 17.08
CA LYS A 576 1.02 7.71 17.42
C LYS A 576 0.04 7.23 18.49
N MET A 577 -0.66 6.14 18.23
CA MET A 577 -1.68 5.58 19.15
C MET A 577 -1.19 4.27 19.76
N ASP A 578 -1.33 4.15 21.07
CA ASP A 578 -1.24 2.88 21.80
C ASP A 578 -2.66 2.44 22.17
N PHE A 579 -3.22 1.55 21.36
CA PHE A 579 -4.58 1.07 21.55
C PHE A 579 -4.71 0.11 22.74
N PHE A 580 -3.63 -0.56 23.11
CA PHE A 580 -3.65 -1.48 24.25
C PHE A 580 -3.81 -0.70 25.57
N ASN A 581 -3.10 0.42 25.70
CA ASN A 581 -3.16 1.27 26.88
C ASN A 581 -4.13 2.46 26.73
N ASN A 582 -4.84 2.57 25.61
CA ASN A 582 -5.79 3.65 25.32
C ASN A 582 -5.15 5.03 25.48
N GLY A 583 -3.99 5.23 24.83
CA GLY A 583 -3.23 6.46 24.94
C GLY A 583 -2.55 6.90 23.64
N THR A 584 -1.90 8.06 23.68
CA THR A 584 -1.03 8.55 22.61
C THR A 584 0.42 8.41 23.01
N ILE A 585 1.28 8.04 22.07
CA ILE A 585 2.71 7.83 22.29
C ILE A 585 3.45 9.12 22.02
N GLY A 586 3.91 9.78 23.08
CA GLY A 586 4.71 11.02 22.99
C GLY A 586 4.06 12.10 22.10
N GLU A 587 4.89 12.99 21.56
CA GLU A 587 4.44 14.06 20.69
C GLU A 587 4.14 13.56 19.25
N PRO A 588 3.12 14.16 18.57
CA PRO A 588 2.85 13.87 17.18
C PRO A 588 4.01 14.26 16.27
N TYR A 589 4.17 13.53 15.17
CA TYR A 589 5.00 14.01 14.08
C TYR A 589 4.21 15.07 13.29
N VAL A 590 4.87 16.22 13.01
CA VAL A 590 4.27 17.30 12.22
C VAL A 590 5.20 17.63 11.05
N MET A 591 4.66 17.55 9.85
CA MET A 591 5.36 17.80 8.59
C MET A 591 4.62 18.88 7.80
N GLN A 592 5.41 19.76 7.16
CA GLN A 592 4.86 20.76 6.25
C GLN A 592 4.32 20.08 4.99
N TYR A 593 3.44 20.75 4.26
CA TYR A 593 3.05 20.33 2.92
C TYR A 593 4.30 20.03 2.05
N PRO A 594 4.21 19.06 1.12
CA PRO A 594 5.36 18.67 0.33
C PRO A 594 5.83 19.80 -0.57
N ASP A 595 7.12 19.80 -0.83
CA ASP A 595 7.75 20.72 -1.78
C ASP A 595 8.49 19.90 -2.83
N ALA A 596 8.39 20.32 -4.10
CA ALA A 596 8.94 19.61 -5.25
C ALA A 596 10.45 19.40 -5.18
N ALA A 597 11.17 20.24 -4.44
CA ALA A 597 12.61 20.11 -4.22
C ALA A 597 12.97 19.15 -3.06
N GLY A 598 11.97 18.69 -2.30
CA GLY A 598 12.17 17.82 -1.14
C GLY A 598 12.83 18.48 0.06
N ALA A 599 12.84 19.82 0.14
CA ALA A 599 13.45 20.55 1.24
C ALA A 599 12.77 20.22 2.60
N ASN A 600 11.46 19.94 2.58
CA ASN A 600 10.70 19.59 3.77
C ASN A 600 10.97 18.17 4.32
N LEU A 601 11.79 17.37 3.64
CA LEU A 601 12.17 16.01 4.07
C LEU A 601 13.35 15.98 5.07
N ALA A 602 13.88 17.15 5.47
CA ALA A 602 15.05 17.20 6.35
C ALA A 602 14.71 16.95 7.83
N LYS A 603 13.48 17.27 8.26
CA LYS A 603 13.11 17.29 9.69
C LYS A 603 13.25 15.93 10.39
N TYR A 604 12.82 14.86 9.74
CA TYR A 604 12.85 13.51 10.30
C TYR A 604 13.85 12.59 9.56
N ASN A 605 14.88 13.19 8.97
CA ASN A 605 15.97 12.44 8.37
C ASN A 605 16.81 11.76 9.45
N ASN A 606 17.06 10.46 9.30
CA ASN A 606 17.79 9.67 10.32
C ASN A 606 19.21 10.19 10.58
N VAL A 607 19.92 10.70 9.57
CA VAL A 607 21.25 11.26 9.74
C VAL A 607 21.18 12.51 10.62
N THR A 608 20.23 13.39 10.38
CA THR A 608 20.02 14.61 11.16
C THR A 608 19.61 14.29 12.59
N ARG A 609 18.66 13.35 12.78
CA ARG A 609 18.21 12.95 14.13
C ARG A 609 19.33 12.26 14.91
N LYS A 610 20.04 11.31 14.29
CA LYS A 610 21.17 10.64 14.94
C LYS A 610 22.29 11.62 15.34
N ALA A 611 22.53 12.66 14.54
CA ALA A 611 23.54 13.69 14.84
C ALA A 611 23.09 14.65 15.97
N ALA A 612 21.78 14.85 16.14
CA ALA A 612 21.21 15.68 17.21
C ALA A 612 20.98 14.91 18.52
N ASN A 613 20.98 13.58 18.44
CA ASN A 613 20.72 12.67 19.55
C ASN A 613 21.75 12.83 20.68
N GLN A 614 21.31 12.64 21.90
CA GLN A 614 22.16 12.65 23.08
C GLN A 614 22.21 11.25 23.69
N ALA A 615 23.39 10.82 24.09
CA ALA A 615 23.54 9.51 24.72
C ALA A 615 22.79 9.45 26.07
N PRO A 616 22.20 8.29 26.40
CA PRO A 616 21.56 8.09 27.69
C PRO A 616 22.48 8.36 28.87
N THR A 617 21.90 8.61 30.03
CA THR A 617 22.66 8.75 31.30
C THR A 617 22.20 7.69 32.30
N MET A 618 23.18 7.10 32.98
CA MET A 618 22.94 6.16 34.07
C MET A 618 23.28 6.80 35.41
N SER A 619 22.64 6.38 36.51
CA SER A 619 22.86 7.01 37.84
C SER A 619 23.38 6.03 38.89
N THR A 620 22.61 5.00 39.22
CA THR A 620 22.94 4.10 40.33
C THR A 620 22.94 2.64 39.94
N ILE A 621 23.81 1.88 40.56
CA ILE A 621 23.90 0.43 40.45
C ILE A 621 24.24 -0.17 41.79
N GLU A 622 23.63 -1.28 42.16
CA GLU A 622 23.85 -2.02 43.38
C GLU A 622 24.00 -3.51 43.06
N ALA A 623 25.06 -4.11 43.62
CA ALA A 623 25.21 -5.56 43.63
C ALA A 623 25.58 -5.99 45.05
N LYS A 624 25.08 -7.12 45.50
CA LYS A 624 25.27 -7.62 46.87
C LYS A 624 26.19 -8.83 46.85
N ASP A 625 27.07 -8.91 47.92
CA ASP A 625 27.86 -10.10 48.14
C ASP A 625 26.94 -11.32 48.26
N VAL A 626 27.33 -12.39 47.63
CA VAL A 626 26.59 -13.68 47.63
C VAL A 626 27.39 -14.70 48.40
N LYS A 627 26.70 -15.50 49.21
CA LYS A 627 27.30 -16.58 50.02
C LYS A 627 26.95 -17.90 49.38
N ASP A 628 27.83 -18.86 49.55
CA ASP A 628 27.60 -20.30 49.33
C ASP A 628 26.42 -20.66 48.42
N ASN A 629 26.63 -20.50 47.08
CA ASN A 629 25.67 -20.89 46.03
C ASN A 629 24.36 -20.08 45.96
N GLU A 630 24.32 -18.93 46.61
CA GLU A 630 23.25 -17.97 46.36
C GLU A 630 23.32 -17.42 44.93
N ALA A 631 22.17 -17.06 44.39
CA ALA A 631 22.08 -16.46 43.06
C ALA A 631 22.57 -14.99 43.12
N ALA A 632 23.55 -14.67 42.27
CA ALA A 632 24.01 -13.32 42.12
C ALA A 632 23.02 -12.47 41.29
N SER A 633 22.85 -11.22 41.65
CA SER A 633 22.03 -10.27 40.96
C SER A 633 22.56 -8.86 41.03
N VAL A 634 22.14 -8.04 40.10
CA VAL A 634 22.42 -6.61 40.05
C VAL A 634 21.12 -5.83 39.93
N THR A 635 20.98 -4.75 40.68
CA THR A 635 19.88 -3.80 40.55
C THR A 635 20.43 -2.44 40.16
N PHE A 636 19.84 -1.80 39.18
CA PHE A 636 20.24 -0.49 38.72
C PHE A 636 19.02 0.40 38.43
N ALA A 637 19.18 1.70 38.61
CA ALA A 637 18.17 2.66 38.20
C ALA A 637 18.07 2.68 36.68
N ALA A 638 16.87 2.82 36.17
CA ALA A 638 16.68 3.02 34.73
C ALA A 638 17.47 4.23 34.22
N GLY A 639 18.06 4.10 33.07
CA GLY A 639 18.71 5.19 32.37
C GLY A 639 17.70 6.29 32.00
N LYS A 640 18.21 7.51 31.84
CA LYS A 640 17.45 8.66 31.33
C LYS A 640 17.98 9.05 29.98
N ASP A 641 17.08 9.38 29.08
CA ASP A 641 17.34 9.73 27.70
C ASP A 641 16.40 10.84 27.25
N ASP A 642 16.72 11.56 26.16
CA ASP A 642 15.86 12.58 25.60
C ASP A 642 14.65 12.01 24.83
N GLU A 643 14.77 10.75 24.35
CA GLU A 643 13.64 9.98 23.81
C GLU A 643 13.28 8.84 24.78
N PHE A 644 14.03 7.73 24.77
CA PHE A 644 13.97 6.62 25.73
C PHE A 644 15.18 5.70 25.61
N VAL A 645 15.49 4.98 26.69
CA VAL A 645 16.48 3.90 26.66
C VAL A 645 15.88 2.70 25.94
N HIS A 646 16.53 2.24 24.87
CA HIS A 646 16.09 1.09 24.08
C HIS A 646 16.46 -0.23 24.79
N HIS A 647 17.69 -0.34 25.28
CA HIS A 647 18.15 -1.55 25.96
C HIS A 647 19.32 -1.30 26.90
N TYR A 648 19.63 -2.32 27.71
CA TYR A 648 20.77 -2.33 28.59
C TYR A 648 21.72 -3.45 28.23
N VAL A 649 23.02 -3.15 28.23
CA VAL A 649 24.11 -4.13 28.12
C VAL A 649 24.72 -4.32 29.49
N ILE A 650 24.64 -5.54 30.04
CA ILE A 650 25.10 -5.92 31.35
C ILE A 650 26.30 -6.82 31.20
N THR A 651 27.46 -6.38 31.67
CA THR A 651 28.73 -7.13 31.58
C THR A 651 29.18 -7.54 32.95
N LEU A 652 29.35 -8.83 33.17
CA LEU A 652 29.94 -9.42 34.37
C LEU A 652 31.40 -9.78 34.10
N SER A 653 32.31 -9.34 34.96
CA SER A 653 33.75 -9.61 34.83
C SER A 653 34.34 -10.12 36.14
N LYS A 654 35.42 -10.91 36.04
CA LYS A 654 36.24 -11.39 37.18
C LYS A 654 37.71 -11.21 36.84
N GLY A 655 38.42 -10.47 37.70
CA GLY A 655 39.85 -10.22 37.48
C GLY A 655 40.14 -9.52 36.14
N GLY A 656 39.24 -8.68 35.65
CA GLY A 656 39.35 -7.98 34.37
C GLY A 656 38.92 -8.79 33.13
N ASN A 657 38.62 -10.07 33.29
CA ASN A 657 38.12 -10.90 32.20
C ASN A 657 36.59 -10.92 32.18
N VAL A 658 36.00 -10.75 31.00
CA VAL A 658 34.56 -10.84 30.84
C VAL A 658 34.08 -12.30 31.02
N VAL A 659 33.17 -12.49 31.97
CA VAL A 659 32.52 -13.79 32.27
C VAL A 659 31.24 -13.95 31.48
N ALA A 660 30.46 -12.87 31.40
CA ALA A 660 29.18 -12.87 30.65
C ALA A 660 28.86 -11.46 30.17
N THR A 661 28.27 -11.37 29.02
CA THR A 661 27.60 -10.16 28.53
C THR A 661 26.14 -10.53 28.20
N LYS A 662 25.22 -9.72 28.71
CA LYS A 662 23.80 -9.92 28.61
C LYS A 662 23.13 -8.65 28.09
N LYS A 663 22.10 -8.82 27.27
CA LYS A 663 21.28 -7.71 26.77
C LYS A 663 19.84 -7.88 27.25
N ILE A 664 19.29 -6.85 27.84
CA ILE A 664 17.87 -6.79 28.18
C ILE A 664 17.21 -5.62 27.47
N LEU A 665 16.09 -5.87 26.85
CA LEU A 665 15.28 -4.84 26.24
C LEU A 665 14.61 -4.01 27.32
N ALA A 666 14.55 -2.69 27.18
CA ALA A 666 13.74 -1.83 28.02
C ALA A 666 12.24 -1.98 27.64
N ASP A 667 11.36 -1.52 28.49
CA ASP A 667 9.91 -1.74 28.36
C ASP A 667 9.16 -0.61 27.65
N PHE A 668 9.88 0.20 26.84
CA PHE A 668 9.33 1.35 26.11
C PHE A 668 8.11 0.99 25.24
N TYR A 669 8.07 -0.22 24.70
CA TYR A 669 7.00 -0.70 23.81
C TYR A 669 5.70 -1.04 24.54
N LEU A 670 5.72 -1.16 25.87
CA LEU A 670 4.57 -1.46 26.72
C LEU A 670 3.88 -0.18 27.24
N HIS A 671 4.46 0.98 27.03
CA HIS A 671 4.02 2.22 27.64
C HIS A 671 3.90 3.36 26.60
N PRO A 672 2.79 4.10 26.63
CA PRO A 672 2.64 5.26 25.76
C PRO A 672 3.55 6.42 26.16
N ASN A 673 3.95 6.49 27.43
CA ASN A 673 4.79 7.56 27.97
C ASN A 673 6.03 6.99 28.68
N THR A 674 7.17 7.63 28.50
CA THR A 674 8.42 7.24 29.15
C THR A 674 8.36 7.29 30.69
N SER A 675 7.51 8.15 31.24
CA SER A 675 7.27 8.24 32.70
C SER A 675 6.60 7.01 33.30
N GLU A 676 5.99 6.16 32.49
CA GLU A 676 5.33 4.93 32.89
C GLU A 676 6.26 3.70 32.81
N MET A 677 7.44 3.85 32.19
CA MET A 677 8.47 2.82 32.13
C MET A 677 9.01 2.51 33.53
N LYS A 678 9.60 1.33 33.71
CA LYS A 678 10.22 0.92 34.95
C LYS A 678 11.29 1.91 35.38
N SER A 679 11.27 2.32 36.65
CA SER A 679 12.26 3.21 37.22
C SER A 679 13.56 2.47 37.66
N SER A 680 13.54 1.16 37.71
CA SER A 680 14.69 0.32 38.06
C SER A 680 14.56 -1.09 37.45
N TRP A 681 15.71 -1.71 37.30
CA TRP A 681 15.84 -3.06 36.72
C TRP A 681 16.65 -3.95 37.65
N THR A 682 16.29 -5.22 37.76
CA THR A 682 17.07 -6.24 38.43
C THR A 682 17.36 -7.38 37.47
N TYR A 683 18.65 -7.70 37.33
CA TYR A 683 19.06 -8.82 36.48
C TYR A 683 19.76 -9.88 37.37
N GLY A 684 19.31 -11.12 37.23
CA GLY A 684 19.89 -12.26 37.94
C GLY A 684 20.88 -13.03 37.07
N PHE A 685 22.09 -13.23 37.59
CA PHE A 685 23.08 -14.08 36.92
C PHE A 685 22.95 -15.55 37.28
N GLY A 686 22.08 -15.89 38.23
CA GLY A 686 22.03 -17.23 38.83
C GLY A 686 23.22 -17.47 39.72
N THR A 687 23.48 -18.75 40.02
CA THR A 687 24.63 -19.16 40.84
C THR A 687 25.91 -19.08 39.99
N LEU A 688 26.91 -18.40 40.50
CA LEU A 688 28.21 -18.27 39.85
C LEU A 688 29.05 -19.52 40.08
N SER A 689 29.85 -19.91 39.11
CA SER A 689 30.65 -21.13 39.13
C SER A 689 32.00 -21.00 39.86
N GLU A 690 32.39 -19.80 40.28
CA GLU A 690 33.67 -19.54 40.92
C GLU A 690 33.53 -18.51 42.02
N SER A 691 34.21 -18.74 43.13
CA SER A 691 34.36 -17.77 44.23
C SER A 691 35.32 -16.63 43.88
N GLY A 692 35.14 -15.48 44.51
CA GLY A 692 36.00 -14.32 44.36
C GLY A 692 35.26 -13.03 44.10
N GLN A 693 36.01 -11.94 43.79
CA GLN A 693 35.43 -10.64 43.50
C GLN A 693 35.04 -10.53 42.02
N TYR A 694 33.81 -10.10 41.81
CA TYR A 694 33.24 -9.79 40.49
C TYR A 694 32.98 -8.29 40.36
N THR A 695 33.04 -7.81 39.10
CA THR A 695 32.62 -6.47 38.73
C THR A 695 31.48 -6.60 37.72
N VAL A 696 30.37 -5.93 37.98
CA VAL A 696 29.30 -5.78 37.03
C VAL A 696 29.29 -4.35 36.49
N SER A 697 29.14 -4.24 35.18
CA SER A 697 29.01 -2.97 34.46
C SER A 697 27.70 -2.96 33.70
N VAL A 698 26.97 -1.84 33.73
CA VAL A 698 25.75 -1.64 32.98
C VAL A 698 25.86 -0.38 32.14
N VAL A 699 25.50 -0.51 30.86
CA VAL A 699 25.43 0.57 29.87
C VAL A 699 23.99 0.63 29.36
N ALA A 700 23.40 1.81 29.32
CA ALA A 700 22.16 2.07 28.66
C ALA A 700 22.45 2.47 27.19
N VAL A 701 21.63 1.96 26.28
CA VAL A 701 21.76 2.23 24.84
C VAL A 701 20.40 2.71 24.32
N ASP A 702 20.39 3.77 23.51
CA ASP A 702 19.19 4.34 22.91
C ASP A 702 18.86 3.72 21.54
N SER A 703 17.85 4.26 20.87
CA SER A 703 17.42 3.84 19.51
C SER A 703 18.43 4.17 18.41
N TRP A 704 19.38 5.06 18.66
CA TRP A 704 20.41 5.52 17.71
C TRP A 704 21.77 4.88 17.95
N ASP A 705 21.86 3.87 18.83
CA ASP A 705 23.07 3.16 19.27
C ASP A 705 24.06 4.06 20.04
N ALA A 706 23.58 5.17 20.62
CA ALA A 706 24.43 5.93 21.53
C ALA A 706 24.43 5.28 22.92
N GLU A 707 25.61 5.16 23.50
CA GLU A 707 25.84 4.46 24.75
C GLU A 707 26.07 5.45 25.89
N SER A 708 25.49 5.16 27.05
CA SER A 708 25.79 5.88 28.28
C SER A 708 27.23 5.61 28.76
N ALA A 709 27.76 6.48 29.61
CA ALA A 709 28.90 6.08 30.45
C ALA A 709 28.49 4.86 31.29
N PRO A 710 29.35 3.84 31.45
CA PRO A 710 29.06 2.68 32.27
C PRO A 710 28.94 3.02 33.74
N VAL A 711 27.94 2.47 34.43
CA VAL A 711 27.89 2.40 35.88
C VAL A 711 28.39 1.04 36.33
N THR A 712 29.16 1.00 37.42
CA THR A 712 29.81 -0.23 37.89
C THR A 712 29.58 -0.48 39.37
N ALA A 713 29.48 -1.74 39.74
CA ALA A 713 29.47 -2.21 41.11
C ALA A 713 30.35 -3.45 41.23
N THR A 714 30.92 -3.66 42.42
CA THR A 714 31.66 -4.87 42.74
C THR A 714 30.95 -5.64 43.86
N PHE A 715 31.05 -6.95 43.82
CA PHE A 715 30.53 -7.84 44.85
C PHE A 715 31.42 -9.08 44.98
N ASN A 716 31.38 -9.71 46.12
CA ASN A 716 32.13 -10.92 46.38
C ASN A 716 31.19 -12.14 46.30
N CYS A 717 31.67 -13.17 45.64
CA CYS A 717 31.04 -14.48 45.63
C CYS A 717 31.85 -15.40 46.57
N GLY A 718 31.20 -15.97 47.59
CA GLY A 718 31.84 -16.92 48.54
C GLY A 718 32.19 -18.25 47.89
N ASP A 719 32.60 -19.23 48.69
CA ASP A 719 32.97 -20.56 48.17
C ASP A 719 31.79 -21.19 47.40
N VAL A 720 32.05 -21.54 46.16
CA VAL A 720 31.01 -22.02 45.23
C VAL A 720 31.29 -23.48 44.91
N THR A 721 30.35 -24.34 45.16
CA THR A 721 30.34 -25.69 44.58
C THR A 721 29.98 -25.57 43.12
N PRO A 722 30.83 -26.01 42.17
CA PRO A 722 30.50 -25.94 40.74
C PRO A 722 29.17 -26.66 40.46
N SER A 723 28.34 -26.06 39.60
CA SER A 723 27.07 -26.70 39.24
C SER A 723 27.30 -27.86 38.28
N GLU A 724 26.63 -28.94 38.50
CA GLU A 724 26.63 -30.11 37.62
C GLU A 724 25.21 -30.41 37.13
N LYS A 725 25.08 -30.54 35.80
CA LYS A 725 23.82 -30.91 35.17
C LYS A 725 23.90 -32.34 34.65
N VAL A 726 23.18 -33.25 35.25
CA VAL A 726 23.10 -34.66 34.84
C VAL A 726 21.73 -34.94 34.23
N ASP A 727 21.72 -35.44 33.01
CA ASP A 727 20.53 -36.01 32.36
C ASP A 727 20.85 -37.47 32.01
N LYS A 728 20.27 -38.37 32.81
CA LYS A 728 20.63 -39.79 32.78
C LYS A 728 19.43 -40.66 32.48
N TRP A 729 19.67 -41.66 31.67
CA TRP A 729 18.74 -42.71 31.37
C TRP A 729 19.28 -44.04 31.92
N VAL A 730 18.47 -44.79 32.59
CA VAL A 730 18.82 -46.08 33.23
C VAL A 730 17.71 -47.10 32.97
N ASP A 731 18.06 -48.38 33.20
CA ASP A 731 17.10 -49.47 33.21
C ASP A 731 16.16 -49.39 34.43
N ASP A 732 15.36 -50.44 34.66
CA ASP A 732 14.41 -50.52 35.74
C ASP A 732 15.05 -50.82 37.11
N ALA A 733 16.36 -51.07 37.17
CA ALA A 733 17.06 -51.42 38.44
C ALA A 733 17.24 -50.20 39.34
N ALA A 734 17.27 -50.41 40.65
CA ALA A 734 17.68 -49.42 41.62
C ALA A 734 19.16 -49.05 41.41
N GLY A 735 19.53 -47.80 41.71
CA GLY A 735 20.90 -47.32 41.56
C GLY A 735 21.15 -46.00 42.28
N SER A 736 22.38 -45.56 42.18
CA SER A 736 22.77 -44.24 42.69
C SER A 736 23.94 -43.65 41.91
N GLN A 737 24.09 -42.30 41.96
CA GLN A 737 25.20 -41.59 41.37
C GLN A 737 25.56 -40.37 42.25
N ALA A 738 26.84 -40.13 42.43
CA ALA A 738 27.32 -38.91 43.05
C ALA A 738 27.08 -37.69 42.16
N ILE A 739 26.77 -36.57 42.72
CA ILE A 739 26.59 -35.30 42.06
C ILE A 739 27.27 -34.17 42.90
N SER A 740 27.93 -33.27 42.21
CA SER A 740 28.46 -32.05 42.85
C SER A 740 27.32 -31.05 42.99
N ALA A 741 26.64 -31.10 44.13
CA ALA A 741 25.48 -30.26 44.40
C ALA A 741 25.52 -29.77 45.85
N SER A 742 24.97 -28.60 46.10
CA SER A 742 24.85 -28.09 47.47
C SER A 742 23.41 -27.62 47.76
N GLY A 743 23.07 -27.58 49.01
CA GLY A 743 21.73 -27.25 49.49
C GLY A 743 20.73 -28.41 49.45
N THR A 744 19.54 -28.11 49.91
CA THR A 744 18.42 -29.07 49.87
C THR A 744 17.78 -29.08 48.47
N PRO A 745 17.67 -30.24 47.79
CA PRO A 745 17.08 -30.23 46.48
C PRO A 745 15.57 -29.92 46.52
N THR A 746 15.10 -29.28 45.49
CA THR A 746 13.68 -29.10 45.19
C THR A 746 13.26 -30.02 44.04
N GLY A 747 12.00 -30.36 43.93
CA GLY A 747 11.48 -31.32 42.99
C GLY A 747 11.77 -32.75 43.44
N GLY A 748 11.75 -33.69 42.50
CA GLY A 748 11.91 -35.11 42.74
C GLY A 748 10.63 -35.79 43.23
N ASP A 749 10.45 -36.99 42.74
CA ASP A 749 9.37 -37.91 43.25
C ASP A 749 10.00 -38.81 44.30
N GLY A 750 9.18 -39.38 45.20
CA GLY A 750 9.66 -40.20 46.31
C GLY A 750 10.55 -41.40 45.95
N TRP A 751 10.69 -41.70 44.66
CA TRP A 751 11.58 -42.75 44.17
C TRP A 751 12.96 -42.23 43.74
N LEU A 752 13.14 -40.91 43.65
CA LEU A 752 14.41 -40.22 43.38
C LEU A 752 14.76 -39.34 44.58
N THR A 753 15.81 -39.65 45.29
CA THR A 753 16.17 -39.00 46.55
C THR A 753 17.65 -38.59 46.55
N TYR A 754 17.99 -37.61 47.38
CA TYR A 754 19.37 -37.12 47.55
C TYR A 754 19.76 -37.21 49.02
N ALA A 755 20.89 -37.82 49.30
CA ALA A 755 21.55 -37.84 50.61
C ALA A 755 23.05 -38.04 50.43
N ASP A 756 23.85 -37.48 51.29
CA ASP A 756 25.31 -37.67 51.40
C ASP A 756 26.06 -37.51 50.06
N GLY A 757 25.67 -36.47 49.26
CA GLY A 757 26.31 -36.16 47.98
C GLY A 757 25.93 -37.10 46.84
N LYS A 758 24.92 -37.91 47.02
CA LYS A 758 24.42 -38.88 46.02
C LYS A 758 22.94 -38.78 45.73
N VAL A 759 22.62 -38.83 44.48
CA VAL A 759 21.23 -39.09 44.02
C VAL A 759 21.06 -40.60 43.98
N SER A 760 19.97 -41.08 44.58
CA SER A 760 19.61 -42.52 44.62
C SER A 760 18.17 -42.69 44.08
N TRP A 761 17.95 -43.82 43.40
CA TRP A 761 16.62 -44.14 42.85
C TRP A 761 16.28 -45.62 43.15
N THR A 762 15.00 -45.84 43.43
CA THR A 762 14.49 -47.21 43.65
C THR A 762 14.25 -47.89 42.32
N ALA A 763 14.13 -49.24 42.33
CA ALA A 763 13.74 -50.01 41.14
C ALA A 763 12.36 -49.53 40.63
N ASN A 764 12.24 -49.45 39.30
CA ASN A 764 10.97 -49.14 38.66
C ASN A 764 10.14 -50.42 38.47
N THR A 765 9.15 -50.57 39.34
CA THR A 765 8.21 -51.72 39.32
C THR A 765 6.87 -51.35 38.71
N THR A 766 6.73 -50.17 38.14
CA THR A 766 5.44 -49.67 37.61
C THR A 766 5.07 -50.28 36.25
N GLY A 767 6.03 -50.87 35.56
CA GLY A 767 5.86 -51.38 34.18
C GLY A 767 5.86 -50.27 33.12
N HIS A 768 6.02 -49.01 33.51
CA HIS A 768 6.05 -47.85 32.59
C HIS A 768 7.26 -46.97 32.90
N PRO A 769 7.80 -46.25 31.89
CA PRO A 769 8.87 -45.28 32.09
C PRO A 769 8.46 -44.21 33.07
N ARG A 770 9.40 -43.73 33.86
CA ARG A 770 9.22 -42.60 34.77
C ARG A 770 10.39 -41.65 34.71
N THR A 771 10.10 -40.37 34.82
CA THR A 771 11.15 -39.29 34.80
C THR A 771 10.94 -38.42 36.03
N SER A 772 12.02 -38.08 36.70
CA SER A 772 12.01 -37.10 37.78
C SER A 772 13.27 -36.23 37.74
N THR A 773 13.18 -35.05 38.32
CA THR A 773 14.27 -34.10 38.34
C THR A 773 14.44 -33.52 39.76
N LEU A 774 15.67 -33.54 40.24
CA LEU A 774 16.09 -32.80 41.43
C LEU A 774 16.85 -31.58 40.99
N THR A 775 16.52 -30.43 41.56
CA THR A 775 17.20 -29.16 41.32
C THR A 775 17.78 -28.63 42.63
N PHE A 776 19.03 -28.16 42.61
CA PHE A 776 19.79 -27.74 43.78
C PHE A 776 20.02 -26.22 43.75
N GLU A 777 20.28 -25.64 44.92
CA GLU A 777 20.49 -24.21 45.11
C GLU A 777 21.66 -23.68 44.31
N ASN A 778 22.72 -24.46 44.11
CA ASN A 778 23.88 -24.06 43.27
C ASN A 778 23.63 -24.15 41.76
N GLY A 779 22.40 -24.39 41.33
CA GLY A 779 22.05 -24.56 39.92
C GLY A 779 22.34 -25.96 39.37
N SER A 780 22.86 -26.89 40.17
CA SER A 780 22.96 -28.30 39.78
C SER A 780 21.58 -28.92 39.56
N SER A 781 21.52 -29.86 38.64
CA SER A 781 20.30 -30.62 38.42
C SER A 781 20.60 -32.07 38.06
N PHE A 782 19.78 -32.97 38.53
CA PHE A 782 19.82 -34.38 38.21
C PHE A 782 18.48 -34.80 37.66
N LYS A 783 18.37 -34.95 36.37
CA LYS A 783 17.20 -35.50 35.69
C LYS A 783 17.47 -36.98 35.41
N LEU A 784 16.61 -37.82 35.93
CA LEU A 784 16.65 -39.26 35.72
C LEU A 784 15.41 -39.72 34.95
N THR A 785 15.63 -40.40 33.84
CA THR A 785 14.59 -41.20 33.18
C THR A 785 14.89 -42.66 33.38
N GLN A 786 14.02 -43.35 34.14
CA GLN A 786 14.13 -44.78 34.37
C GLN A 786 13.13 -45.53 33.51
N ILE A 787 13.63 -46.34 32.62
CA ILE A 787 12.79 -47.05 31.66
C ILE A 787 12.25 -48.33 32.28
N ALA A 788 11.19 -48.90 31.70
CA ALA A 788 10.70 -50.23 31.96
C ALA A 788 10.99 -51.11 30.74
N PRO A 789 12.08 -51.92 30.77
CA PRO A 789 12.52 -52.64 29.60
C PRO A 789 11.50 -53.56 28.94
N ALA A 790 10.54 -54.00 29.73
CA ALA A 790 9.44 -54.86 29.25
C ALA A 790 8.54 -54.12 28.24
N ASP A 791 8.39 -52.80 28.39
CA ASP A 791 7.55 -51.99 27.52
C ASP A 791 8.23 -51.66 26.18
N PHE A 792 9.56 -51.73 26.11
CA PHE A 792 10.33 -51.29 24.97
C PHE A 792 11.02 -52.44 24.21
N LYS A 793 10.93 -53.66 24.69
CA LYS A 793 11.45 -54.82 23.94
C LYS A 793 10.50 -55.19 22.82
N GLY A 794 11.08 -55.34 21.62
CA GLY A 794 10.32 -55.76 20.45
C GLY A 794 10.28 -54.71 19.37
N GLY A 795 9.43 -54.91 18.39
CA GLY A 795 9.25 -54.01 17.28
C GLY A 795 8.11 -53.02 17.44
N TRP A 796 8.36 -51.79 17.24
CA TRP A 796 7.36 -50.68 17.28
C TRP A 796 7.11 -50.15 15.90
N LYS A 797 5.88 -49.86 15.51
CA LYS A 797 5.51 -49.23 14.24
C LYS A 797 4.89 -47.90 14.49
N PHE A 798 5.38 -46.89 13.79
CA PHE A 798 4.87 -45.52 13.87
C PHE A 798 4.34 -45.11 12.50
N THR A 799 3.16 -44.54 12.47
CA THR A 799 2.67 -43.80 11.32
C THR A 799 3.08 -42.36 11.52
N THR A 800 3.93 -41.83 10.65
CA THR A 800 4.41 -40.43 10.76
C THR A 800 4.36 -39.74 9.42
N LYS A 801 4.28 -38.42 9.42
CA LYS A 801 4.53 -37.60 8.24
C LYS A 801 6.03 -37.44 8.06
N ILE A 802 6.52 -37.88 6.94
CA ILE A 802 7.93 -37.74 6.58
C ILE A 802 8.07 -36.42 5.80
N PHE A 803 9.02 -35.60 6.22
CA PHE A 803 9.40 -34.40 5.49
C PHE A 803 10.67 -34.69 4.70
N ALA A 804 10.58 -34.55 3.36
CA ALA A 804 11.73 -34.64 2.45
C ALA A 804 12.28 -33.24 2.20
N GLY A 805 13.55 -33.02 2.53
CA GLY A 805 14.25 -31.75 2.40
C GLY A 805 14.72 -31.19 3.73
N ALA A 806 15.52 -30.13 3.69
CA ALA A 806 16.04 -29.45 4.87
C ALA A 806 15.60 -27.96 4.89
N GLY A 807 15.27 -27.46 6.06
CA GLY A 807 14.88 -26.05 6.23
C GLY A 807 13.54 -25.70 5.57
N ALA A 808 13.42 -24.49 5.08
CA ALA A 808 12.18 -23.95 4.48
C ALA A 808 11.70 -24.68 3.20
N SER A 809 12.56 -25.50 2.59
CA SER A 809 12.21 -26.29 1.41
C SER A 809 11.71 -27.70 1.73
N ALA A 810 11.58 -28.06 3.01
CA ALA A 810 11.07 -29.37 3.39
C ALA A 810 9.61 -29.51 3.00
N LYS A 811 9.28 -30.53 2.20
CA LYS A 811 7.90 -30.87 1.81
C LYS A 811 7.43 -32.09 2.58
N ALA A 812 6.17 -32.08 2.99
CA ALA A 812 5.55 -33.28 3.55
C ALA A 812 5.47 -34.37 2.46
N ALA A 813 6.07 -35.52 2.72
CA ALA A 813 5.87 -36.72 1.93
C ALA A 813 4.62 -37.48 2.41
N ASP A 814 4.15 -38.43 1.65
CA ASP A 814 3.05 -39.31 2.06
C ASP A 814 3.30 -39.94 3.43
N PRO A 815 2.31 -40.09 4.28
CA PRO A 815 2.45 -40.73 5.58
C PRO A 815 2.98 -42.17 5.38
N GLY A 816 4.10 -42.45 6.00
CA GLY A 816 4.71 -43.78 5.95
C GLY A 816 4.65 -44.49 7.31
N VAL A 817 4.89 -45.76 7.30
CA VAL A 817 5.03 -46.56 8.52
C VAL A 817 6.51 -46.84 8.73
N MET A 818 7.07 -46.32 9.80
CA MET A 818 8.43 -46.63 10.24
C MET A 818 8.34 -47.69 11.33
N SER A 819 9.27 -48.60 11.36
CA SER A 819 9.42 -49.59 12.44
C SER A 819 10.73 -49.43 13.17
N VAL A 820 10.68 -49.44 14.49
CA VAL A 820 11.86 -49.41 15.34
C VAL A 820 11.86 -50.66 16.21
N THR A 821 12.97 -51.37 16.22
CA THR A 821 13.13 -52.57 17.03
C THR A 821 14.17 -52.33 18.11
N PHE A 822 13.76 -52.42 19.36
CA PHE A 822 14.64 -52.34 20.52
C PHE A 822 14.94 -53.74 21.03
N VAL A 823 16.18 -54.11 20.96
CA VAL A 823 16.67 -55.38 21.58
C VAL A 823 17.09 -55.12 23.02
N ASP A 824 17.76 -54.01 23.23
CA ASP A 824 18.14 -53.45 24.51
C ASP A 824 17.74 -51.96 24.49
N PRO A 825 16.82 -51.52 25.32
CA PRO A 825 16.32 -50.14 25.27
C PRO A 825 17.37 -49.05 25.59
N LEU A 826 18.51 -49.43 26.18
CA LEU A 826 19.60 -48.55 26.46
C LEU A 826 20.66 -48.50 25.34
N LYS A 827 20.53 -49.31 24.34
CA LYS A 827 21.41 -49.33 23.18
C LYS A 827 20.72 -48.82 21.91
N PRO A 828 21.51 -48.48 20.88
CA PRO A 828 20.96 -48.07 19.59
C PRO A 828 19.96 -49.08 19.05
N ALA A 829 18.81 -48.60 18.61
CA ALA A 829 17.77 -49.41 17.98
C ALA A 829 18.00 -49.54 16.47
N THR A 830 17.48 -50.63 15.89
CA THR A 830 17.41 -50.77 14.44
C THR A 830 16.17 -50.02 13.93
N LEU A 831 16.40 -49.05 13.05
CA LEU A 831 15.33 -48.29 12.40
C LEU A 831 15.12 -48.83 11.00
N LYS A 832 13.89 -49.25 10.69
CA LYS A 832 13.50 -49.56 9.30
C LYS A 832 12.57 -48.49 8.78
N ASP A 833 12.87 -47.92 7.63
CA ASP A 833 12.01 -46.99 6.95
C ASP A 833 10.77 -47.66 6.34
N VAL A 834 9.96 -46.87 5.64
CA VAL A 834 8.71 -47.33 5.02
C VAL A 834 8.95 -48.40 3.92
N ASP A 835 10.11 -48.42 3.33
CA ASP A 835 10.53 -49.36 2.29
C ASP A 835 11.20 -50.62 2.89
N GLY A 836 11.31 -50.72 4.24
CA GLY A 836 11.93 -51.82 4.95
C GLY A 836 13.46 -51.81 5.00
N VAL A 837 14.07 -50.69 4.57
CA VAL A 837 15.54 -50.56 4.58
C VAL A 837 16.01 -50.27 6.01
N GLU A 838 17.02 -50.99 6.45
CA GLU A 838 17.61 -50.77 7.79
C GLU A 838 18.63 -49.63 7.76
N HIS A 839 18.42 -48.68 8.69
CA HIS A 839 19.33 -47.59 8.91
C HIS A 839 20.10 -47.79 10.22
N THR A 840 21.40 -47.81 10.15
CA THR A 840 22.30 -47.91 11.30
C THR A 840 22.57 -46.54 11.91
N ASN A 841 21.55 -45.86 12.41
CA ASN A 841 21.72 -44.62 13.19
C ASN A 841 21.71 -44.94 14.68
N ASN A 842 22.62 -44.32 15.42
CA ASN A 842 22.71 -44.43 16.89
C ASN A 842 21.53 -43.77 17.58
N ILE A 843 20.30 -44.21 17.31
CA ILE A 843 19.10 -43.68 17.94
C ILE A 843 18.75 -44.60 19.13
N GLY A 844 19.18 -44.25 20.32
CA GLY A 844 18.65 -44.80 21.58
C GLY A 844 17.35 -44.15 21.96
N LEU A 845 16.66 -44.69 22.96
CA LEU A 845 15.39 -44.10 23.50
C LEU A 845 15.51 -42.62 23.80
N LYS A 846 16.67 -42.14 24.25
CA LYS A 846 16.91 -40.72 24.55
C LYS A 846 16.83 -39.81 23.28
N GLY A 847 17.01 -40.37 22.11
CA GLY A 847 16.93 -39.63 20.84
C GLY A 847 15.53 -39.66 20.20
N LEU A 848 14.62 -40.48 20.76
CA LEU A 848 13.26 -40.61 20.24
C LEU A 848 12.20 -39.82 21.03
N PHE A 849 12.49 -39.37 22.27
CA PHE A 849 11.59 -38.63 23.15
C PHE A 849 12.18 -37.27 23.54
#